data_a454bba35fb2908006d7650303777df9
#
_entry.id   a454bba35fb2908006d7650303777df9
#
_cell.length_a   1.000
_cell.length_b   1.000
_cell.length_c   1.000
_cell.angle_alpha   90.00
_cell.angle_beta   90.00
_cell.angle_gamma   90.00
#
_symmetry.space_group_name_H-M   'P 1'
#
loop_
_entity.id
_entity.type
_entity.pdbx_description
1 polymer ?
#
loop_
_entity_poly.entity_id
_entity_poly.type
_entity_poly.pdbx_seq_one_letter_code
_entity_poly.pdbx_strand_id
1 'polypeptide(L)'
;MNPSRISVRRFSVATAAGLALTAGFLTTPAAAVGPSAKPATAGVQLEYLDRGLVAAGTSEGVFLTWRLLGHEATGSSATGFTGTDFNVYRDGQKLATVTDSTNYLDAGGTASSAYDVRAVVGGVELDRSATATPWGGNFRDIPLKKPADGVTPAGQAYTYSANDASVGDVDGDGEYEFVVKWDPNNSKDVSQVGYTGNTYVDTYKADGTLLHRIDLGVNIRSGAHYTQLLVNDFDGDGRSEMMFKTAPGTKTTTYNPDGSVAAESFISLLQKDLDAGYANTDDYRMSAADYYQHMVDTFLGWSDHPEVKAGNWPATLEEAFGIAPQYTYPLSRTDAEAVTDYFMDVYAPARSARNALRAFEGFIVSGPEYLTVFEGATGKELKTVAYEPGRHDDGLMWGDYAMARIEPGNRVDRFLAGVAYLDGKRPAAVFARGYYTRSTLAAYTWDGANLSPLWNVDSGWAPMTNPFKDSPHGRDGTDPEFGTLTTQGFHSLSASDVDGDGRQEIVYGSATIDDDGSLLYSSSDTMPAGSATPGEEARLGHGDAMHVTDIDPARPGKEIFTVHEGGTYAPYGYAMRDAATGEVLFGAYSGKDTGRGMIGDVDPAVPGIENWAIGMQSADGDKLSAATPGTNMSIKWAADMTTQIINGSGDQTPTIDDWKRGRLLTATNTRTNNGTKGTPSLVADVVGDWREEMLVRTADSSALRMYLSTEVTNHKLYTLMHDPQYRAEVARQNTTYNQQSYTDFYFASDMHFGDVPLRAAWLPGSVKALQQAVEDLVESGDVAGPVAKQLAAGVQEAAKAVDDGDASQAAQAIQRFVKFLDQQKKPDQVSDVARTALDYQAGNILRAFEG
;
A
#
# COMPACT_ATOMS: atom_id res chain seq x y z
N MET A 1 -57.73 -24.99 -19.15
CA MET A 1 -58.79 -24.13 -19.68
C MET A 1 -58.28 -22.69 -19.68
N ASN A 2 -58.39 -22.10 -20.82
CA ASN A 2 -57.65 -20.96 -21.35
C ASN A 2 -58.24 -19.57 -20.86
N PRO A 3 -57.59 -18.47 -21.24
CA PRO A 3 -57.16 -17.34 -20.39
C PRO A 3 -58.02 -16.08 -20.64
N SER A 4 -57.80 -15.03 -19.84
CA SER A 4 -58.40 -13.73 -20.17
C SER A 4 -57.34 -12.65 -20.26
N ARG A 5 -57.34 -12.02 -21.41
CA ARG A 5 -56.59 -10.84 -21.81
C ARG A 5 -57.06 -9.58 -21.09
N ILE A 6 -56.15 -8.67 -20.79
CA ILE A 6 -56.46 -7.26 -20.49
C ILE A 6 -55.61 -6.38 -21.39
N SER A 7 -56.28 -5.37 -21.91
CA SER A 7 -55.97 -4.53 -23.05
C SER A 7 -55.11 -3.31 -22.73
N VAL A 8 -54.24 -2.99 -23.69
CA VAL A 8 -53.48 -1.73 -23.81
C VAL A 8 -54.44 -0.56 -24.18
N ARG A 9 -54.34 0.56 -23.46
CA ARG A 9 -54.91 1.84 -23.90
C ARG A 9 -53.77 2.75 -24.41
N ARG A 10 -53.93 3.07 -25.72
CA ARG A 10 -53.13 4.13 -26.36
C ARG A 10 -53.82 5.47 -26.09
N PHE A 11 -53.10 6.52 -25.77
CA PHE A 11 -53.51 7.90 -25.85
C PHE A 11 -52.86 8.56 -27.07
N SER A 12 -53.72 9.12 -27.93
CA SER A 12 -53.31 9.92 -29.08
C SER A 12 -53.23 11.39 -28.67
N VAL A 13 -52.20 12.09 -29.10
CA VAL A 13 -52.09 13.56 -28.97
C VAL A 13 -52.19 14.17 -30.37
N ALA A 14 -53.04 15.16 -30.49
CA ALA A 14 -53.32 15.85 -31.71
C ALA A 14 -52.29 16.89 -32.11
N THR A 15 -52.04 16.98 -33.41
CA THR A 15 -51.20 17.97 -34.10
C THR A 15 -51.88 19.34 -34.17
N ALA A 16 -51.15 20.41 -33.83
CA ALA A 16 -51.49 21.77 -34.28
C ALA A 16 -50.31 22.31 -35.10
N ALA A 17 -50.62 22.68 -36.30
CA ALA A 17 -49.68 23.29 -37.27
C ALA A 17 -49.57 24.81 -37.01
N GLY A 18 -48.33 25.31 -36.92
CA GLY A 18 -48.03 26.74 -36.91
C GLY A 18 -46.88 27.04 -37.86
N LEU A 19 -47.09 27.85 -38.83
CA LEU A 19 -46.09 28.39 -39.75
C LEU A 19 -45.09 29.26 -38.99
N ALA A 20 -43.82 29.07 -39.22
CA ALA A 20 -42.79 30.02 -38.83
C ALA A 20 -41.76 30.20 -39.96
N LEU A 21 -41.43 31.45 -40.19
CA LEU A 21 -40.48 31.96 -41.21
C LEU A 21 -39.06 31.40 -41.00
N THR A 22 -38.45 31.04 -42.12
CA THR A 22 -37.01 30.69 -42.21
C THR A 22 -36.15 31.96 -42.17
N ALA A 23 -35.36 32.11 -41.11
CA ALA A 23 -34.14 32.92 -41.10
C ALA A 23 -32.96 31.95 -40.99
N GLY A 24 -32.17 31.83 -42.05
CA GLY A 24 -30.99 30.99 -42.11
C GLY A 24 -29.87 31.58 -41.23
N PHE A 25 -29.56 30.91 -40.16
CA PHE A 25 -28.28 31.07 -39.47
C PHE A 25 -27.32 29.97 -39.92
N LEU A 26 -26.24 30.38 -40.57
CA LEU A 26 -25.06 29.53 -40.79
C LEU A 26 -24.43 29.26 -39.40
N THR A 27 -24.67 28.08 -38.84
CA THR A 27 -23.93 27.57 -37.70
C THR A 27 -22.60 27.05 -38.20
N THR A 28 -21.52 27.75 -37.93
CA THR A 28 -20.17 27.17 -37.92
C THR A 28 -20.17 26.03 -36.89
N PRO A 29 -19.60 24.84 -37.18
CA PRO A 29 -19.43 23.82 -36.16
C PRO A 29 -18.55 24.39 -35.06
N ALA A 30 -19.03 24.39 -33.83
CA ALA A 30 -18.19 24.62 -32.68
C ALA A 30 -17.10 23.54 -32.69
N ALA A 31 -15.84 23.97 -32.72
CA ALA A 31 -14.75 23.09 -32.48
C ALA A 31 -14.99 22.46 -31.09
N ALA A 32 -14.98 21.14 -31.04
CA ALA A 32 -14.96 20.44 -29.75
C ALA A 32 -13.78 20.99 -28.95
N VAL A 33 -14.06 21.66 -27.85
CA VAL A 33 -13.04 21.97 -26.86
C VAL A 33 -12.64 20.62 -26.30
N GLY A 34 -11.45 20.15 -26.64
CA GLY A 34 -10.87 18.97 -26.01
C GLY A 34 -10.86 19.16 -24.48
N PRO A 35 -10.93 18.07 -23.73
CA PRO A 35 -10.89 18.16 -22.27
C PRO A 35 -9.65 18.97 -21.87
N SER A 36 -9.86 19.97 -21.03
CA SER A 36 -8.74 20.75 -20.48
C SER A 36 -7.88 19.80 -19.65
N ALA A 37 -6.57 19.80 -19.89
CA ALA A 37 -5.61 19.05 -19.05
C ALA A 37 -5.95 19.34 -17.57
N LYS A 38 -6.05 18.27 -16.77
CA LYS A 38 -6.21 18.43 -15.32
C LYS A 38 -5.07 19.30 -14.79
N PRO A 39 -5.34 20.29 -13.92
CA PRO A 39 -4.28 21.12 -13.35
C PRO A 39 -3.26 20.24 -12.61
N ALA A 40 -2.00 20.63 -12.66
CA ALA A 40 -0.94 19.99 -11.88
C ALA A 40 -1.34 19.94 -10.40
N THR A 41 -1.14 18.81 -9.75
CA THR A 41 -1.37 18.67 -8.31
C THR A 41 -0.26 19.45 -7.59
N ALA A 42 -0.49 20.70 -7.31
CA ALA A 42 0.50 21.55 -6.67
C ALA A 42 0.67 21.17 -5.22
N GLY A 43 1.91 21.01 -4.79
CA GLY A 43 2.27 20.87 -3.40
C GLY A 43 2.17 19.47 -2.80
N VAL A 44 1.99 18.41 -3.59
CA VAL A 44 2.12 17.04 -3.12
C VAL A 44 3.59 16.68 -2.94
N GLN A 45 3.94 16.12 -1.81
CA GLN A 45 5.28 15.63 -1.52
C GLN A 45 5.58 14.42 -2.40
N LEU A 46 6.60 14.53 -3.25
CA LEU A 46 7.14 13.48 -4.09
C LEU A 46 8.60 13.22 -3.73
N GLU A 47 9.05 11.98 -3.89
CA GLU A 47 10.43 11.61 -3.60
C GLU A 47 11.43 12.21 -4.61
N TYR A 48 12.64 12.50 -4.15
CA TYR A 48 13.75 12.96 -4.99
C TYR A 48 14.47 11.77 -5.58
N LEU A 49 13.97 11.25 -6.69
CA LEU A 49 14.57 10.11 -7.35
C LEU A 49 15.63 10.52 -8.36
N ASP A 50 16.70 9.73 -8.44
CA ASP A 50 17.68 9.76 -9.51
C ASP A 50 17.09 9.31 -10.85
N ARG A 51 17.90 9.18 -11.86
CA ARG A 51 17.47 8.74 -13.19
C ARG A 51 17.06 7.25 -13.24
N GLY A 52 17.40 6.43 -12.27
CA GLY A 52 17.10 5.00 -12.25
C GLY A 52 17.60 4.26 -13.49
N LEU A 53 18.70 4.70 -14.09
CA LEU A 53 19.20 4.14 -15.34
C LEU A 53 19.65 2.69 -15.16
N VAL A 54 19.04 1.80 -15.95
CA VAL A 54 19.43 0.40 -16.05
C VAL A 54 19.89 0.08 -17.45
N ALA A 55 20.93 -0.74 -17.55
CA ALA A 55 21.39 -1.41 -18.76
C ALA A 55 21.21 -2.92 -18.59
N ALA A 56 20.47 -3.58 -19.46
CA ALA A 56 20.20 -5.02 -19.42
C ALA A 56 20.69 -5.70 -20.70
N GLY A 57 21.50 -6.75 -20.55
CA GLY A 57 21.96 -7.54 -21.68
C GLY A 57 20.82 -8.35 -22.32
N THR A 58 20.68 -8.27 -23.63
CA THR A 58 19.71 -9.03 -24.43
C THR A 58 20.39 -9.79 -25.57
N SER A 59 19.66 -10.64 -26.29
CA SER A 59 20.16 -11.29 -27.50
C SER A 59 20.40 -10.31 -28.66
N GLU A 60 19.84 -9.10 -28.60
CA GLU A 60 19.88 -8.09 -29.66
C GLU A 60 20.85 -6.94 -29.36
N GLY A 61 21.48 -6.95 -28.19
CA GLY A 61 22.37 -5.91 -27.69
C GLY A 61 22.16 -5.57 -26.23
N VAL A 62 22.19 -4.30 -25.88
CA VAL A 62 21.93 -3.80 -24.52
C VAL A 62 20.69 -2.94 -24.54
N PHE A 63 19.69 -3.35 -23.77
CA PHE A 63 18.49 -2.57 -23.51
C PHE A 63 18.76 -1.58 -22.38
N LEU A 64 18.42 -0.32 -22.60
CA LEU A 64 18.53 0.77 -21.64
C LEU A 64 17.14 1.25 -21.26
N THR A 65 16.93 1.56 -20.00
CA THR A 65 15.67 2.14 -19.48
C THR A 65 15.98 3.10 -18.35
N TRP A 66 15.19 4.19 -18.21
CA TRP A 66 15.41 5.24 -17.23
C TRP A 66 14.12 5.97 -16.90
N ARG A 67 14.08 6.67 -15.75
CA ARG A 67 12.91 7.43 -15.31
C ARG A 67 12.72 8.73 -16.11
N LEU A 68 11.46 9.04 -16.44
CA LEU A 68 10.97 10.40 -16.58
C LEU A 68 10.44 10.84 -15.21
N LEU A 69 10.91 11.94 -14.66
CA LEU A 69 10.42 12.43 -13.38
C LEU A 69 9.10 13.20 -13.58
N GLY A 70 8.19 13.18 -12.60
CA GLY A 70 6.85 13.76 -12.75
C GLY A 70 6.87 15.24 -13.18
N HIS A 71 7.80 16.02 -12.62
CA HIS A 71 7.95 17.44 -12.95
C HIS A 71 8.59 17.71 -14.34
N GLU A 72 9.12 16.71 -15.00
CA GLU A 72 9.72 16.82 -16.34
C GLU A 72 8.68 16.73 -17.46
N ALA A 73 7.49 16.25 -17.16
CA ALA A 73 6.35 16.22 -18.07
C ALA A 73 5.67 17.60 -18.10
N THR A 74 5.57 18.21 -19.29
CA THR A 74 4.98 19.55 -19.46
C THR A 74 3.78 19.58 -20.41
N GLY A 75 3.44 18.45 -20.99
CA GLY A 75 2.33 18.26 -21.91
C GLY A 75 2.22 16.81 -22.34
N SER A 76 1.32 16.52 -23.27
CA SER A 76 1.07 15.16 -23.74
C SER A 76 0.99 15.07 -25.29
N SER A 77 1.16 13.86 -25.77
CA SER A 77 0.96 13.42 -27.15
C SER A 77 0.05 12.19 -27.15
N ALA A 78 -0.18 11.60 -28.33
CA ALA A 78 -0.95 10.35 -28.45
C ALA A 78 -0.27 9.12 -27.79
N THR A 79 1.03 9.18 -27.57
CA THR A 79 1.81 8.02 -27.06
C THR A 79 2.54 8.32 -25.75
N GLY A 80 2.32 9.45 -25.14
CA GLY A 80 2.95 9.78 -23.86
C GLY A 80 3.15 11.24 -23.61
N PHE A 81 3.88 11.52 -22.52
CA PHE A 81 4.21 12.89 -22.13
C PHE A 81 5.25 13.54 -23.05
N THR A 82 5.13 14.86 -23.16
CA THR A 82 6.14 15.73 -23.78
C THR A 82 6.83 16.58 -22.71
N GLY A 83 7.98 17.16 -23.05
CA GLY A 83 8.76 18.02 -22.16
C GLY A 83 10.24 17.72 -22.30
N THR A 84 10.79 16.94 -21.37
CA THR A 84 12.21 16.58 -21.37
C THR A 84 12.51 15.47 -22.39
N ASP A 85 13.50 15.70 -23.26
CA ASP A 85 14.10 14.67 -24.12
C ASP A 85 15.37 14.10 -23.48
N PHE A 86 15.96 13.05 -24.07
CA PHE A 86 17.12 12.40 -23.49
C PHE A 86 18.18 12.09 -24.51
N ASN A 87 19.45 12.46 -24.22
CA ASN A 87 20.61 12.00 -24.95
C ASN A 87 21.20 10.74 -24.29
N VAL A 88 21.35 9.69 -25.08
CA VAL A 88 21.92 8.40 -24.65
C VAL A 88 23.36 8.32 -25.05
N TYR A 89 24.23 7.94 -24.15
CA TYR A 89 25.65 7.81 -24.35
C TYR A 89 26.15 6.38 -24.06
N ARG A 90 27.11 5.90 -24.86
CA ARG A 90 27.89 4.71 -24.58
C ARG A 90 29.38 5.07 -24.61
N ASP A 91 30.09 4.74 -23.54
CA ASP A 91 31.55 4.99 -23.42
C ASP A 91 31.91 6.45 -23.70
N GLY A 92 31.05 7.39 -23.27
CA GLY A 92 31.19 8.83 -23.49
C GLY A 92 30.85 9.31 -24.91
N GLN A 93 30.37 8.45 -25.79
CA GLN A 93 29.94 8.81 -27.13
C GLN A 93 28.42 8.80 -27.25
N LYS A 94 27.84 9.91 -27.74
CA LYS A 94 26.40 10.01 -27.97
C LYS A 94 25.93 9.02 -29.03
N LEU A 95 24.94 8.20 -28.69
CA LEU A 95 24.29 7.24 -29.58
C LEU A 95 23.04 7.82 -30.23
N ALA A 96 22.17 8.42 -29.45
CA ALA A 96 20.87 8.87 -29.89
C ALA A 96 20.35 10.06 -29.04
N THR A 97 19.32 10.75 -29.55
CA THR A 97 18.40 11.54 -28.78
C THR A 97 17.05 10.82 -28.81
N VAL A 98 16.48 10.52 -27.66
CA VAL A 98 15.19 9.86 -27.50
C VAL A 98 14.18 10.90 -27.03
N THR A 99 13.04 11.01 -27.73
CA THR A 99 12.04 12.06 -27.51
C THR A 99 10.67 11.51 -27.12
N ASP A 100 10.38 10.26 -27.49
CA ASP A 100 9.07 9.62 -27.42
C ASP A 100 8.98 8.44 -26.43
N SER A 101 10.07 8.18 -25.70
CA SER A 101 10.14 7.12 -24.70
C SER A 101 11.25 7.40 -23.69
N THR A 102 11.39 6.50 -22.71
CA THR A 102 12.52 6.47 -21.76
C THR A 102 13.22 5.12 -21.77
N ASN A 103 13.36 4.57 -22.96
CA ASN A 103 14.13 3.35 -23.21
C ASN A 103 14.84 3.40 -24.57
N TYR A 104 15.87 2.57 -24.73
CA TYR A 104 16.65 2.50 -25.96
C TYR A 104 17.34 1.14 -26.09
N LEU A 105 17.27 0.51 -27.25
CA LEU A 105 18.02 -0.70 -27.55
C LEU A 105 19.31 -0.36 -28.32
N ASP A 106 20.44 -0.53 -27.68
CA ASP A 106 21.75 -0.39 -28.33
C ASP A 106 22.22 -1.74 -28.91
N ALA A 107 21.96 -1.96 -30.19
CA ALA A 107 22.38 -3.17 -30.88
C ALA A 107 23.92 -3.35 -30.98
N GLY A 108 24.69 -2.29 -30.74
CA GLY A 108 26.17 -2.33 -30.71
C GLY A 108 26.72 -2.49 -29.29
N GLY A 109 25.88 -2.55 -28.30
CA GLY A 109 26.25 -2.67 -26.89
C GLY A 109 26.84 -4.04 -26.53
N THR A 110 27.74 -4.05 -25.57
CA THR A 110 28.40 -5.26 -25.06
C THR A 110 28.36 -5.27 -23.51
N ALA A 111 28.65 -6.41 -22.90
CA ALA A 111 28.74 -6.55 -21.46
C ALA A 111 29.78 -5.64 -20.78
N SER A 112 30.70 -5.04 -21.54
CA SER A 112 31.72 -4.11 -21.04
C SER A 112 31.42 -2.64 -21.34
N SER A 113 30.31 -2.34 -22.00
CA SER A 113 29.89 -0.96 -22.28
C SER A 113 29.47 -0.24 -21.01
N ALA A 114 29.72 1.06 -20.98
CA ALA A 114 29.29 1.94 -19.91
C ALA A 114 28.31 3.00 -20.48
N TYR A 115 27.18 3.19 -19.83
CA TYR A 115 26.11 4.06 -20.32
C TYR A 115 25.81 5.19 -19.35
N ASP A 116 25.53 6.35 -19.89
CA ASP A 116 24.86 7.45 -19.19
C ASP A 116 23.76 8.07 -20.05
N VAL A 117 22.77 8.66 -19.39
CA VAL A 117 21.68 9.38 -20.02
C VAL A 117 21.65 10.80 -19.48
N ARG A 118 21.34 11.76 -20.35
CA ARG A 118 21.29 13.18 -20.00
C ARG A 118 20.01 13.78 -20.50
N ALA A 119 19.30 14.46 -19.59
CA ALA A 119 18.10 15.19 -19.92
C ALA A 119 18.42 16.36 -20.87
N VAL A 120 17.51 16.65 -21.80
CA VAL A 120 17.61 17.76 -22.74
C VAL A 120 16.37 18.64 -22.61
N VAL A 121 16.57 19.86 -22.17
CA VAL A 121 15.51 20.86 -21.97
C VAL A 121 15.79 22.07 -22.85
N GLY A 122 14.82 22.46 -23.69
CA GLY A 122 14.99 23.59 -24.60
C GLY A 122 16.17 23.44 -25.57
N GLY A 123 16.60 22.22 -25.86
CA GLY A 123 17.76 21.91 -26.71
C GLY A 123 19.10 21.97 -25.98
N VAL A 124 19.13 22.20 -24.68
CA VAL A 124 20.33 22.19 -23.84
C VAL A 124 20.39 20.90 -23.05
N GLU A 125 21.55 20.25 -23.09
CA GLU A 125 21.85 19.04 -22.33
C GLU A 125 22.19 19.40 -20.88
N LEU A 126 21.54 18.73 -19.95
CA LEU A 126 21.78 18.86 -18.51
C LEU A 126 22.78 17.80 -18.01
N ASP A 127 22.93 17.70 -16.69
CA ASP A 127 23.87 16.79 -16.05
C ASP A 127 23.62 15.32 -16.43
N ARG A 128 24.68 14.54 -16.39
CA ARG A 128 24.60 13.11 -16.70
C ARG A 128 24.08 12.32 -15.50
N SER A 129 23.36 11.25 -15.79
CA SER A 129 22.98 10.24 -14.80
C SER A 129 24.22 9.53 -14.20
N ALA A 130 24.02 8.78 -13.13
CA ALA A 130 24.96 7.74 -12.74
C ALA A 130 25.27 6.82 -13.93
N THR A 131 26.48 6.24 -13.93
CA THR A 131 26.89 5.33 -15.01
C THR A 131 26.35 3.93 -14.78
N ALA A 132 25.61 3.39 -15.75
CA ALA A 132 25.14 2.02 -15.73
C ALA A 132 26.04 1.08 -16.55
N THR A 133 26.29 -0.10 -16.02
CA THR A 133 26.93 -1.22 -16.72
C THR A 133 25.94 -2.35 -16.93
N PRO A 134 26.00 -3.10 -18.05
CA PRO A 134 24.99 -4.09 -18.37
C PRO A 134 24.89 -5.22 -17.36
N TRP A 135 23.67 -5.49 -16.90
CA TRP A 135 23.34 -6.73 -16.22
C TRP A 135 23.51 -7.92 -17.18
N GLY A 136 23.76 -9.11 -16.63
CA GLY A 136 23.93 -10.32 -17.45
C GLY A 136 22.67 -10.81 -18.19
N GLY A 137 21.53 -10.15 -17.97
CA GLY A 137 20.22 -10.44 -18.54
C GLY A 137 19.19 -9.44 -18.04
N ASN A 138 17.93 -9.82 -18.04
CA ASN A 138 16.79 -9.00 -17.61
C ASN A 138 16.52 -9.05 -16.10
N PHE A 139 17.51 -9.39 -15.31
CA PHE A 139 17.40 -9.39 -13.85
C PHE A 139 18.74 -9.07 -13.18
N ARG A 140 18.64 -8.62 -11.93
CA ARG A 140 19.74 -8.44 -11.00
C ARG A 140 19.41 -9.10 -9.66
N ASP A 141 20.39 -9.77 -9.06
CA ASP A 141 20.31 -10.30 -7.71
C ASP A 141 20.86 -9.27 -6.71
N ILE A 142 20.06 -8.97 -5.69
CA ILE A 142 20.44 -8.17 -4.52
C ILE A 142 20.79 -9.19 -3.43
N PRO A 143 22.08 -9.37 -3.09
CA PRO A 143 22.49 -10.38 -2.10
C PRO A 143 21.88 -10.11 -0.75
N LEU A 144 21.34 -11.13 -0.10
CA LEU A 144 20.73 -11.05 1.21
C LEU A 144 21.55 -11.80 2.27
N LYS A 145 21.49 -11.33 3.52
CA LYS A 145 22.14 -11.96 4.67
C LYS A 145 21.10 -12.67 5.52
N LYS A 146 20.84 -13.94 5.20
CA LYS A 146 19.86 -14.76 5.92
C LYS A 146 20.13 -14.81 7.42
N PRO A 147 19.09 -14.60 8.28
CA PRO A 147 19.20 -14.78 9.72
C PRO A 147 19.57 -16.22 10.10
N ALA A 148 20.17 -16.40 11.28
CA ALA A 148 20.48 -17.72 11.82
C ALA A 148 19.21 -18.51 12.16
N ASP A 149 19.27 -19.82 11.98
CA ASP A 149 18.21 -20.74 12.40
C ASP A 149 18.03 -20.71 13.92
N GLY A 150 16.84 -21.04 14.41
CA GLY A 150 16.53 -21.01 15.83
C GLY A 150 15.71 -22.19 16.31
N VAL A 151 15.39 -22.17 17.60
CA VAL A 151 14.52 -23.15 18.26
C VAL A 151 13.55 -22.43 19.17
N THR A 152 12.25 -22.74 19.11
CA THR A 152 11.21 -22.16 19.97
C THR A 152 11.32 -22.69 21.42
N PRO A 153 10.67 -22.06 22.40
CA PRO A 153 10.60 -22.59 23.78
C PRO A 153 10.01 -24.00 23.86
N ALA A 154 9.13 -24.37 22.91
CA ALA A 154 8.57 -25.72 22.81
C ALA A 154 9.50 -26.74 22.10
N GLY A 155 10.74 -26.34 21.75
CA GLY A 155 11.71 -27.22 21.10
C GLY A 155 11.54 -27.39 19.59
N GLN A 156 10.69 -26.59 18.93
CA GLN A 156 10.51 -26.61 17.48
C GLN A 156 11.66 -25.84 16.80
N ALA A 157 12.43 -26.51 15.96
CA ALA A 157 13.44 -25.88 15.13
C ALA A 157 12.78 -25.10 13.98
N TYR A 158 13.36 -23.97 13.62
CA TYR A 158 12.90 -23.13 12.50
C TYR A 158 14.08 -22.50 11.75
N THR A 159 13.85 -22.17 10.51
CA THR A 159 14.76 -21.44 9.61
C THR A 159 14.03 -20.26 8.99
N TYR A 160 14.75 -19.38 8.31
CA TYR A 160 14.20 -18.17 7.72
C TYR A 160 14.09 -18.24 6.20
N SER A 161 13.14 -17.50 5.65
CA SER A 161 13.09 -17.11 4.25
C SER A 161 12.80 -15.60 4.14
N ALA A 162 13.37 -14.97 3.12
CA ALA A 162 12.96 -13.61 2.75
C ALA A 162 11.48 -13.65 2.36
N ASN A 163 10.73 -12.63 2.79
CA ASN A 163 9.30 -12.55 2.57
C ASN A 163 8.97 -11.25 1.83
N ASP A 164 8.05 -10.44 2.37
CA ASP A 164 7.66 -9.19 1.77
C ASP A 164 8.80 -8.18 1.79
N ALA A 165 8.80 -7.27 0.84
CA ALA A 165 9.71 -6.14 0.78
C ALA A 165 8.95 -4.84 0.54
N SER A 166 9.58 -3.74 0.89
CA SER A 166 9.21 -2.38 0.52
C SER A 166 10.46 -1.63 0.08
N VAL A 167 10.30 -0.46 -0.51
CA VAL A 167 11.41 0.39 -0.96
C VAL A 167 11.25 1.82 -0.45
N GLY A 168 12.39 2.49 -0.28
CA GLY A 168 12.47 3.90 0.02
C GLY A 168 13.90 4.38 -0.16
N ASP A 169 14.09 5.62 -0.56
CA ASP A 169 15.39 6.27 -0.52
C ASP A 169 15.70 6.62 0.94
N VAL A 170 16.48 5.79 1.62
CA VAL A 170 16.71 5.95 3.06
C VAL A 170 17.91 6.83 3.39
N ASP A 171 18.83 7.05 2.44
CA ASP A 171 20.03 7.85 2.67
C ASP A 171 20.08 9.14 1.82
N GLY A 172 19.09 9.37 0.97
CA GLY A 172 18.89 10.63 0.25
C GLY A 172 19.73 10.73 -1.02
N ASP A 173 20.17 9.59 -1.59
CA ASP A 173 20.97 9.57 -2.84
C ASP A 173 20.13 9.44 -4.12
N GLY A 174 18.82 9.29 -3.98
CA GLY A 174 17.85 9.16 -5.07
C GLY A 174 17.69 7.75 -5.61
N GLU A 175 18.49 6.78 -5.17
CA GLU A 175 18.28 5.36 -5.43
C GLU A 175 17.45 4.74 -4.29
N TYR A 176 16.69 3.70 -4.59
CA TYR A 176 15.92 2.99 -3.57
C TYR A 176 16.75 1.94 -2.85
N GLU A 177 16.66 1.93 -1.53
CA GLU A 177 17.02 0.81 -0.68
C GLU A 177 15.86 -0.16 -0.54
N PHE A 178 16.21 -1.43 -0.25
CA PHE A 178 15.29 -2.54 -0.15
C PHE A 178 15.12 -2.94 1.31
N VAL A 179 13.92 -2.71 1.84
CA VAL A 179 13.53 -3.11 3.20
C VAL A 179 12.85 -4.47 3.11
N VAL A 180 13.53 -5.50 3.64
CA VAL A 180 13.14 -6.90 3.49
C VAL A 180 12.72 -7.50 4.84
N LYS A 181 11.50 -8.02 4.90
CA LYS A 181 11.00 -8.79 6.04
C LYS A 181 11.48 -10.24 5.94
N TRP A 182 12.00 -10.78 7.04
CA TRP A 182 12.36 -12.18 7.18
C TRP A 182 11.33 -12.89 8.05
N ASP A 183 10.69 -13.90 7.48
CA ASP A 183 9.76 -14.75 8.20
C ASP A 183 10.39 -16.10 8.55
N PRO A 184 10.23 -16.56 9.81
CA PRO A 184 10.55 -17.94 10.15
C PRO A 184 9.55 -18.88 9.48
N ASN A 185 10.02 -20.07 9.07
CA ASN A 185 9.14 -21.07 8.42
C ASN A 185 8.08 -21.67 9.34
N ASN A 186 8.08 -21.31 10.63
CA ASN A 186 7.04 -21.62 11.60
C ASN A 186 6.14 -20.42 11.91
N SER A 187 6.12 -19.40 11.07
CA SER A 187 5.12 -18.32 11.09
C SER A 187 3.71 -18.86 11.16
N LYS A 188 2.82 -18.15 11.83
CA LYS A 188 1.46 -18.60 12.11
C LYS A 188 0.43 -17.63 11.56
N ASP A 189 -0.67 -18.16 11.07
CA ASP A 189 -1.91 -17.41 11.03
C ASP A 189 -2.39 -17.14 12.47
N VAL A 190 -3.12 -16.06 12.67
CA VAL A 190 -3.66 -15.69 13.99
C VAL A 190 -4.64 -16.72 14.56
N SER A 191 -5.14 -17.63 13.75
CA SER A 191 -5.98 -18.77 14.18
C SER A 191 -5.19 -20.01 14.59
N GLN A 192 -3.85 -19.99 14.47
CA GLN A 192 -3.01 -21.16 14.71
C GLN A 192 -2.24 -21.04 16.02
N VAL A 193 -2.27 -22.09 16.84
CA VAL A 193 -1.51 -22.18 18.10
C VAL A 193 -0.02 -22.45 17.85
N GLY A 194 0.79 -22.13 18.84
CA GLY A 194 2.22 -22.40 18.88
C GLY A 194 3.11 -21.15 18.81
N TYR A 195 4.34 -21.28 19.32
CA TYR A 195 5.35 -20.24 19.24
C TYR A 195 5.87 -20.05 17.83
N THR A 196 6.34 -18.84 17.52
CA THR A 196 7.05 -18.52 16.27
C THR A 196 8.48 -18.12 16.57
N GLY A 197 9.37 -18.18 15.57
CA GLY A 197 10.61 -17.42 15.58
C GLY A 197 10.34 -15.93 15.53
N ASN A 198 11.38 -15.12 15.76
CA ASN A 198 11.26 -13.66 15.64
C ASN A 198 11.11 -13.24 14.18
N THR A 199 10.44 -12.13 13.92
CA THR A 199 10.47 -11.45 12.62
C THR A 199 11.64 -10.48 12.61
N TYR A 200 12.40 -10.43 11.50
CA TYR A 200 13.44 -9.42 11.27
C TYR A 200 13.04 -8.52 10.10
N VAL A 201 13.49 -7.28 10.17
CA VAL A 201 13.40 -6.29 9.09
C VAL A 201 14.81 -5.79 8.80
N ASP A 202 15.27 -6.04 7.58
CA ASP A 202 16.61 -5.67 7.12
C ASP A 202 16.51 -4.60 6.04
N THR A 203 17.45 -3.65 6.01
CA THR A 203 17.58 -2.67 4.96
C THR A 203 18.87 -2.90 4.18
N TYR A 204 18.76 -3.02 2.86
CA TYR A 204 19.86 -3.32 1.93
C TYR A 204 19.97 -2.26 0.84
N LYS A 205 21.23 -1.90 0.48
CA LYS A 205 21.48 -1.23 -0.79
C LYS A 205 21.35 -2.21 -1.97
N ALA A 206 21.23 -1.68 -3.18
CA ALA A 206 21.09 -2.46 -4.40
C ALA A 206 22.31 -3.39 -4.69
N ASP A 207 23.46 -3.15 -4.08
CA ASP A 207 24.64 -4.00 -4.17
C ASP A 207 24.66 -5.16 -3.13
N GLY A 208 23.66 -5.22 -2.25
CA GLY A 208 23.53 -6.20 -1.16
C GLY A 208 24.21 -5.78 0.14
N THR A 209 24.67 -4.53 0.25
CA THR A 209 25.19 -3.99 1.52
C THR A 209 24.06 -3.92 2.52
N LEU A 210 24.16 -4.71 3.60
CA LEU A 210 23.21 -4.66 4.73
C LEU A 210 23.53 -3.45 5.60
N LEU A 211 22.63 -2.48 5.64
CA LEU A 211 22.76 -1.27 6.45
C LEU A 211 22.49 -1.57 7.92
N HIS A 212 21.39 -2.23 8.23
CA HIS A 212 20.99 -2.63 9.58
C HIS A 212 19.97 -3.76 9.54
N ARG A 213 19.77 -4.38 10.70
CA ARG A 213 18.72 -5.37 10.98
C ARG A 213 17.94 -4.98 12.22
N ILE A 214 16.62 -4.94 12.13
CA ILE A 214 15.74 -4.78 13.28
C ILE A 214 15.14 -6.14 13.62
N ASP A 215 15.44 -6.62 14.83
CA ASP A 215 14.83 -7.80 15.44
C ASP A 215 13.60 -7.35 16.22
N LEU A 216 12.40 -7.75 15.81
CA LEU A 216 11.16 -7.37 16.50
C LEU A 216 11.01 -8.02 17.88
N GLY A 217 11.85 -9.01 18.20
CA GLY A 217 11.85 -9.68 19.48
C GLY A 217 10.74 -10.72 19.63
N VAL A 218 10.73 -11.38 20.80
CA VAL A 218 9.80 -12.48 21.10
C VAL A 218 8.37 -12.02 21.32
N ASN A 219 8.17 -10.74 21.65
CA ASN A 219 6.87 -10.16 21.97
C ASN A 219 6.12 -9.62 20.75
N ILE A 220 6.62 -9.87 19.56
CA ILE A 220 5.91 -9.74 18.27
C ILE A 220 5.84 -11.14 17.64
N ARG A 221 4.62 -11.64 17.41
CA ARG A 221 4.42 -12.93 16.77
C ARG A 221 4.63 -12.82 15.27
N SER A 222 5.21 -13.85 14.63
CA SER A 222 5.47 -13.85 13.19
C SER A 222 4.31 -14.43 12.38
N GLY A 223 3.98 -13.78 11.27
CA GLY A 223 2.95 -14.19 10.31
C GLY A 223 2.38 -13.00 9.54
N ALA A 224 1.65 -13.28 8.48
CA ALA A 224 1.16 -12.26 7.55
C ALA A 224 0.29 -11.17 8.21
N HIS A 225 -0.41 -11.48 9.31
CA HIS A 225 -1.30 -10.54 9.99
C HIS A 225 -0.67 -9.75 11.13
N TYR A 226 0.59 -10.04 11.52
CA TYR A 226 1.19 -9.48 12.72
C TYR A 226 2.08 -8.27 12.48
N THR A 227 2.78 -8.24 11.34
CA THR A 227 3.77 -7.21 11.05
C THR A 227 3.56 -6.66 9.65
N GLN A 228 3.06 -5.44 9.57
CA GLN A 228 3.04 -4.60 8.38
C GLN A 228 4.06 -3.50 8.59
N LEU A 229 4.84 -3.20 7.57
CA LEU A 229 5.88 -2.18 7.63
C LEU A 229 5.59 -1.09 6.60
N LEU A 230 5.70 0.14 7.02
CA LEU A 230 5.59 1.32 6.15
C LEU A 230 6.98 1.90 5.95
N VAL A 231 7.32 2.21 4.70
CA VAL A 231 8.56 2.87 4.29
C VAL A 231 8.19 4.05 3.40
N ASN A 232 8.47 5.25 3.86
CA ASN A 232 8.18 6.48 3.13
C ASN A 232 8.96 7.64 3.75
N ASP A 233 9.20 8.69 2.98
CA ASP A 233 9.66 9.97 3.50
C ASP A 233 8.46 10.70 4.11
N PHE A 234 8.23 10.54 5.42
CA PHE A 234 7.05 11.08 6.08
C PHE A 234 7.20 12.56 6.47
N ASP A 235 8.40 13.06 6.69
CA ASP A 235 8.63 14.45 7.08
C ASP A 235 9.10 15.36 5.92
N GLY A 236 9.35 14.78 4.76
CA GLY A 236 9.72 15.52 3.55
C GLY A 236 11.17 15.99 3.55
N ASP A 237 12.05 15.32 4.31
CA ASP A 237 13.46 15.70 4.35
C ASP A 237 14.29 15.08 3.20
N GLY A 238 13.68 14.21 2.39
CA GLY A 238 14.27 13.50 1.26
C GLY A 238 14.89 12.17 1.64
N ARG A 239 14.53 11.62 2.83
CA ARG A 239 14.97 10.31 3.30
C ARG A 239 13.79 9.56 3.91
N SER A 240 13.63 8.32 3.50
CA SER A 240 12.52 7.51 4.01
C SER A 240 12.75 7.03 5.44
N GLU A 241 11.73 7.18 6.28
CA GLU A 241 11.62 6.50 7.56
C GLU A 241 10.94 5.15 7.40
N MET A 242 11.05 4.35 8.48
CA MET A 242 10.28 3.13 8.66
C MET A 242 9.36 3.25 9.87
N MET A 243 8.09 2.83 9.71
CA MET A 243 7.13 2.79 10.82
C MET A 243 6.47 1.42 10.90
N PHE A 244 6.47 0.83 12.09
CA PHE A 244 5.75 -0.41 12.36
C PHE A 244 5.58 -0.69 13.84
N LYS A 245 4.73 -1.67 14.12
CA LYS A 245 4.45 -2.14 15.48
C LYS A 245 5.69 -2.79 16.10
N THR A 246 5.99 -2.42 17.34
CA THR A 246 7.10 -2.94 18.15
C THR A 246 6.64 -3.29 19.57
N ALA A 247 7.54 -3.90 20.34
CA ALA A 247 7.27 -4.28 21.73
C ALA A 247 8.59 -4.31 22.53
N PRO A 248 8.57 -4.39 23.87
CA PRO A 248 9.76 -4.69 24.65
C PRO A 248 10.54 -5.88 24.09
N GLY A 249 11.85 -5.70 23.90
CA GLY A 249 12.72 -6.68 23.25
C GLY A 249 13.02 -6.40 21.78
N THR A 250 12.32 -5.43 21.14
CA THR A 250 12.71 -4.97 19.79
C THR A 250 14.05 -4.25 19.84
N LYS A 251 14.97 -4.63 18.94
CA LYS A 251 16.31 -4.03 18.88
C LYS A 251 16.82 -3.89 17.46
N THR A 252 17.67 -2.87 17.25
CA THR A 252 18.42 -2.67 16.02
C THR A 252 19.84 -3.15 16.17
N THR A 253 20.35 -3.83 15.15
CA THR A 253 21.75 -4.23 15.00
C THR A 253 22.34 -3.53 13.78
N THR A 254 23.43 -2.82 13.95
CA THR A 254 24.23 -2.23 12.87
C THR A 254 25.51 -3.00 12.64
N TYR A 255 26.10 -2.87 11.45
CA TYR A 255 27.21 -3.68 11.01
C TYR A 255 28.41 -2.82 10.56
N ASN A 256 29.60 -3.33 10.80
CA ASN A 256 30.82 -2.82 10.19
C ASN A 256 30.92 -3.25 8.71
N PRO A 257 31.75 -2.60 7.90
CA PRO A 257 31.97 -3.00 6.51
C PRO A 257 32.43 -4.45 6.30
N ASP A 258 33.04 -5.06 7.29
CA ASP A 258 33.45 -6.48 7.26
C ASP A 258 32.30 -7.44 7.63
N GLY A 259 31.11 -6.90 7.91
CA GLY A 259 29.92 -7.66 8.29
C GLY A 259 29.86 -8.09 9.75
N SER A 260 30.81 -7.69 10.59
CA SER A 260 30.75 -7.88 12.04
C SER A 260 29.76 -6.90 12.67
N VAL A 261 29.16 -7.26 13.81
CA VAL A 261 28.25 -6.38 14.55
C VAL A 261 29.02 -5.16 15.06
N ALA A 262 28.54 -3.98 14.71
CA ALA A 262 29.08 -2.71 15.18
C ALA A 262 28.42 -2.27 16.51
N ALA A 263 27.10 -2.32 16.59
CA ALA A 263 26.32 -1.96 17.77
C ALA A 263 24.96 -2.67 17.79
N GLU A 264 24.41 -2.81 18.98
CA GLU A 264 23.02 -3.20 19.21
C GLU A 264 22.34 -2.17 20.13
N SER A 265 21.10 -1.81 19.84
CA SER A 265 20.30 -0.90 20.66
C SER A 265 18.85 -1.34 20.71
N PHE A 266 18.29 -1.44 21.92
CA PHE A 266 16.86 -1.66 22.10
C PHE A 266 16.09 -0.36 21.87
N ILE A 267 14.81 -0.48 21.51
CA ILE A 267 13.89 0.65 21.56
C ILE A 267 13.68 1.13 23.00
N SER A 268 13.28 2.38 23.14
CA SER A 268 12.91 2.99 24.42
C SER A 268 11.56 2.46 24.89
N LEU A 269 11.47 2.05 26.14
CA LEU A 269 10.18 1.72 26.75
C LEU A 269 9.53 2.99 27.29
N LEU A 270 8.19 3.05 27.24
CA LEU A 270 7.46 4.18 27.81
C LEU A 270 7.57 4.18 29.34
N GLN A 271 7.65 5.37 29.93
CA GLN A 271 7.84 5.50 31.39
C GLN A 271 6.77 4.75 32.20
N LYS A 272 5.50 4.78 31.73
CA LYS A 272 4.41 4.04 32.36
C LYS A 272 4.67 2.52 32.46
N ASP A 273 5.34 1.96 31.45
CA ASP A 273 5.61 0.53 31.36
C ASP A 273 6.86 0.16 32.19
N LEU A 274 7.87 1.04 32.23
CA LEU A 274 9.00 0.93 33.15
C LEU A 274 8.52 0.98 34.60
N ASP A 275 7.60 1.89 34.93
CA ASP A 275 7.01 2.01 36.27
C ASP A 275 6.17 0.78 36.63
N ALA A 276 5.58 0.12 35.64
CA ALA A 276 4.86 -1.15 35.79
C ALA A 276 5.81 -2.37 35.89
N GLY A 277 7.12 -2.17 35.70
CA GLY A 277 8.13 -3.18 35.84
C GLY A 277 8.51 -3.93 34.56
N TYR A 278 8.02 -3.50 33.39
CA TYR A 278 8.43 -4.11 32.10
C TYR A 278 9.88 -3.76 31.74
N ALA A 279 10.54 -4.71 31.06
CA ALA A 279 11.90 -4.59 30.59
C ALA A 279 12.05 -5.20 29.18
N ASN A 280 13.11 -4.81 28.45
CA ASN A 280 13.41 -5.37 27.12
C ASN A 280 13.81 -6.86 27.15
N THR A 281 13.95 -7.45 28.31
CA THR A 281 14.23 -8.89 28.49
C THR A 281 12.99 -9.73 28.76
N ASP A 282 11.82 -9.12 28.83
CA ASP A 282 10.60 -9.82 29.17
C ASP A 282 10.08 -10.66 28.01
N ASP A 283 9.49 -11.80 28.37
CA ASP A 283 8.77 -12.69 27.46
C ASP A 283 7.37 -12.90 28.04
N TYR A 284 6.40 -12.23 27.45
CA TYR A 284 5.00 -12.34 27.87
C TYR A 284 4.13 -13.08 26.85
N ARG A 285 4.75 -13.94 26.01
CA ARG A 285 4.01 -14.91 25.19
C ARG A 285 3.27 -15.86 26.08
N MET A 286 1.96 -15.97 25.84
CA MET A 286 1.10 -16.81 26.67
C MET A 286 1.47 -18.29 26.51
N SER A 287 1.61 -19.01 27.62
CA SER A 287 1.68 -20.46 27.63
C SER A 287 0.27 -21.06 27.70
N ALA A 288 0.15 -22.35 27.40
CA ALA A 288 -1.10 -23.07 27.55
C ALA A 288 -1.63 -23.08 29.01
N ALA A 289 -0.71 -23.05 29.98
CA ALA A 289 -1.05 -22.95 31.40
C ALA A 289 -1.58 -21.56 31.77
N ASP A 290 -0.97 -20.48 31.22
CA ASP A 290 -1.43 -19.12 31.44
C ASP A 290 -2.81 -18.89 30.81
N TYR A 291 -3.05 -19.44 29.62
CA TYR A 291 -4.37 -19.36 29.00
C TYR A 291 -5.43 -20.11 29.80
N TYR A 292 -5.13 -21.30 30.29
CA TYR A 292 -6.02 -22.01 31.20
C TYR A 292 -6.36 -21.15 32.42
N GLN A 293 -5.34 -20.55 33.02
CA GLN A 293 -5.52 -19.67 34.19
C GLN A 293 -6.35 -18.45 33.86
N HIS A 294 -6.12 -17.81 32.72
CA HIS A 294 -6.92 -16.70 32.23
C HIS A 294 -8.41 -17.08 32.13
N MET A 295 -8.72 -18.24 31.55
CA MET A 295 -10.11 -18.71 31.43
C MET A 295 -10.72 -19.03 32.81
N VAL A 296 -9.97 -19.61 33.74
CA VAL A 296 -10.44 -19.83 35.12
C VAL A 296 -10.78 -18.50 35.80
N ASP A 297 -9.91 -17.48 35.63
CA ASP A 297 -10.13 -16.18 36.26
C ASP A 297 -11.29 -15.42 35.60
N THR A 298 -11.45 -15.53 34.29
CA THR A 298 -12.60 -15.00 33.54
C THR A 298 -13.90 -15.60 34.05
N PHE A 299 -13.97 -16.93 34.20
CA PHE A 299 -15.17 -17.60 34.69
C PHE A 299 -15.43 -17.39 36.19
N LEU A 300 -14.39 -17.28 36.99
CA LEU A 300 -14.48 -16.91 38.39
C LEU A 300 -15.12 -15.52 38.56
N GLY A 301 -14.75 -14.57 37.68
CA GLY A 301 -15.28 -13.20 37.62
C GLY A 301 -16.62 -13.06 36.88
N TRP A 302 -17.22 -14.14 36.35
CA TRP A 302 -18.35 -14.08 35.44
C TRP A 302 -19.52 -13.24 35.96
N SER A 303 -19.93 -13.46 37.21
CA SER A 303 -21.02 -12.71 37.88
C SER A 303 -20.75 -11.22 38.06
N ASP A 304 -19.48 -10.82 37.95
CA ASP A 304 -19.05 -9.43 38.11
C ASP A 304 -18.93 -8.72 36.77
N HIS A 305 -18.97 -9.46 35.67
CA HIS A 305 -18.89 -8.88 34.32
C HIS A 305 -20.04 -7.88 34.09
N PRO A 306 -19.77 -6.69 33.52
CA PRO A 306 -20.78 -5.65 33.31
C PRO A 306 -22.03 -6.13 32.56
N GLU A 307 -21.84 -6.90 31.49
CA GLU A 307 -22.93 -7.41 30.65
C GLU A 307 -23.78 -8.46 31.35
N VAL A 308 -23.21 -9.25 32.23
CA VAL A 308 -23.94 -10.19 33.10
C VAL A 308 -24.75 -9.43 34.14
N LYS A 309 -24.14 -8.41 34.78
CA LYS A 309 -24.87 -7.55 35.76
C LYS A 309 -26.01 -6.76 35.11
N ALA A 310 -25.83 -6.32 33.88
CA ALA A 310 -26.84 -5.64 33.08
C ALA A 310 -27.96 -6.58 32.60
N GLY A 311 -27.75 -7.89 32.66
CA GLY A 311 -28.69 -8.89 32.16
C GLY A 311 -28.66 -9.07 30.63
N ASN A 312 -27.65 -8.55 29.98
CA ASN A 312 -27.45 -8.70 28.53
C ASN A 312 -26.89 -10.11 28.20
N TRP A 313 -26.06 -10.66 29.08
CA TRP A 313 -25.51 -12.01 28.96
C TRP A 313 -26.15 -12.96 29.98
N PRO A 314 -26.05 -14.31 29.73
CA PRO A 314 -26.59 -15.29 30.67
C PRO A 314 -26.02 -15.13 32.09
N ALA A 315 -26.87 -15.24 33.07
CA ALA A 315 -26.47 -15.08 34.47
C ALA A 315 -25.46 -16.15 34.92
N THR A 316 -25.52 -17.32 34.31
CA THR A 316 -24.63 -18.45 34.62
C THR A 316 -23.94 -19.00 33.38
N LEU A 317 -22.78 -19.61 33.52
CA LEU A 317 -22.05 -20.25 32.43
C LEU A 317 -22.78 -21.50 31.93
N GLU A 318 -23.51 -22.18 32.80
CA GLU A 318 -24.34 -23.31 32.38
C GLU A 318 -25.43 -22.86 31.41
N GLU A 319 -26.05 -21.71 31.64
CA GLU A 319 -27.02 -21.11 30.74
C GLU A 319 -26.33 -20.72 29.43
N ALA A 320 -25.15 -20.09 29.51
CA ALA A 320 -24.33 -19.71 28.35
C ALA A 320 -23.96 -20.92 27.47
N PHE A 321 -23.60 -22.03 28.07
CA PHE A 321 -23.23 -23.25 27.38
C PHE A 321 -24.42 -24.17 27.02
N GLY A 322 -25.60 -23.91 27.58
CA GLY A 322 -26.80 -24.71 27.37
C GLY A 322 -26.79 -26.06 28.08
N ILE A 323 -26.25 -26.12 29.28
CA ILE A 323 -26.19 -27.31 30.14
C ILE A 323 -27.04 -27.12 31.40
N ALA A 324 -27.32 -28.23 32.10
CA ALA A 324 -28.09 -28.16 33.34
C ALA A 324 -27.30 -27.39 34.43
N PRO A 325 -28.00 -26.62 35.34
CA PRO A 325 -27.35 -25.95 36.44
C PRO A 325 -26.58 -26.92 37.35
N GLN A 326 -25.39 -26.57 37.73
CA GLN A 326 -24.49 -27.42 38.52
C GLN A 326 -23.79 -26.65 39.64
N TYR A 327 -23.64 -25.30 39.49
CA TYR A 327 -22.80 -24.48 40.37
C TYR A 327 -23.60 -23.39 41.06
N THR A 328 -23.07 -22.88 42.16
CA THR A 328 -23.57 -21.71 42.87
C THR A 328 -22.74 -20.47 42.52
N TYR A 329 -23.39 -19.38 42.20
CA TYR A 329 -22.71 -18.11 41.86
C TYR A 329 -22.71 -17.13 43.03
N PRO A 330 -21.62 -16.33 43.20
CA PRO A 330 -20.36 -16.38 42.47
C PRO A 330 -19.65 -17.73 42.59
N LEU A 331 -18.96 -18.15 41.51
CA LEU A 331 -18.26 -19.44 41.52
C LEU A 331 -17.17 -19.48 42.57
N SER A 332 -16.98 -20.66 43.20
CA SER A 332 -15.71 -20.94 43.87
C SER A 332 -14.60 -21.20 42.87
N ARG A 333 -13.33 -21.10 43.31
CA ARG A 333 -12.17 -21.43 42.46
C ARG A 333 -12.28 -22.84 41.86
N THR A 334 -12.65 -23.82 42.67
CA THR A 334 -12.80 -25.18 42.21
C THR A 334 -13.92 -25.33 41.17
N ASP A 335 -15.03 -24.62 41.34
CA ASP A 335 -16.14 -24.62 40.38
C ASP A 335 -15.74 -23.92 39.07
N ALA A 336 -14.99 -22.79 39.16
CA ALA A 336 -14.42 -22.11 37.98
C ALA A 336 -13.45 -23.01 37.21
N GLU A 337 -12.61 -23.77 37.90
CA GLU A 337 -11.72 -24.75 37.27
C GLU A 337 -12.54 -25.86 36.55
N ALA A 338 -13.54 -26.39 37.21
CA ALA A 338 -14.40 -27.44 36.66
C ALA A 338 -15.19 -26.99 35.42
N VAL A 339 -15.74 -25.76 35.45
CA VAL A 339 -16.45 -25.22 34.27
C VAL A 339 -15.48 -24.85 33.15
N THR A 340 -14.24 -24.44 33.48
CA THR A 340 -13.17 -24.23 32.48
C THR A 340 -12.75 -25.55 31.81
N ASP A 341 -12.62 -26.62 32.58
CA ASP A 341 -12.35 -27.94 32.03
C ASP A 341 -13.47 -28.38 31.06
N TYR A 342 -14.73 -28.21 31.45
CA TYR A 342 -15.84 -28.48 30.55
C TYR A 342 -15.80 -27.64 29.28
N PHE A 343 -15.52 -26.33 29.41
CA PHE A 343 -15.41 -25.41 28.29
C PHE A 343 -14.31 -25.84 27.31
N MET A 344 -13.11 -26.12 27.80
CA MET A 344 -11.97 -26.43 26.96
C MET A 344 -12.01 -27.84 26.35
N ASP A 345 -12.56 -28.81 27.06
CA ASP A 345 -12.50 -30.23 26.67
C ASP A 345 -13.77 -30.72 25.98
N VAL A 346 -14.90 -30.04 26.18
CA VAL A 346 -16.20 -30.47 25.67
C VAL A 346 -16.87 -29.41 24.81
N TYR A 347 -17.11 -28.23 25.37
CA TYR A 347 -17.92 -27.21 24.72
C TYR A 347 -17.25 -26.61 23.48
N ALA A 348 -16.05 -26.11 23.60
CA ALA A 348 -15.34 -25.46 22.52
C ALA A 348 -14.97 -26.45 21.38
N PRO A 349 -14.43 -27.65 21.64
CA PRO A 349 -14.14 -28.61 20.59
C PRO A 349 -15.39 -29.09 19.83
N ALA A 350 -16.54 -29.19 20.50
CA ALA A 350 -17.81 -29.56 19.86
C ALA A 350 -18.30 -28.51 18.84
N ARG A 351 -17.81 -27.25 18.91
CA ARG A 351 -18.16 -26.20 17.96
C ARG A 351 -17.25 -26.14 16.77
N SER A 352 -15.97 -26.39 16.97
CA SER A 352 -14.98 -26.50 15.90
C SER A 352 -13.81 -27.34 16.37
N ALA A 353 -13.35 -28.27 15.53
CA ALA A 353 -12.12 -29.04 15.76
C ALA A 353 -10.85 -28.14 15.86
N ARG A 354 -10.93 -26.89 15.41
CA ARG A 354 -9.84 -25.92 15.54
C ARG A 354 -9.76 -25.28 16.93
N ASN A 355 -10.79 -25.46 17.79
CA ASN A 355 -10.79 -24.98 19.17
C ASN A 355 -9.95 -25.90 20.08
N ALA A 356 -8.66 -26.02 19.80
CA ALA A 356 -7.72 -26.83 20.58
C ALA A 356 -7.16 -25.99 21.76
N LEU A 357 -8.04 -25.53 22.66
CA LEU A 357 -7.71 -24.53 23.69
C LEU A 357 -6.69 -25.04 24.72
N ARG A 358 -6.58 -26.36 24.94
CA ARG A 358 -5.51 -26.93 25.81
C ARG A 358 -4.11 -26.76 25.25
N ALA A 359 -3.99 -26.50 23.95
CA ALA A 359 -2.71 -26.26 23.30
C ALA A 359 -2.51 -24.78 22.93
N PHE A 360 -3.30 -23.89 23.54
CA PHE A 360 -3.23 -22.46 23.24
C PHE A 360 -1.97 -21.84 23.84
N GLU A 361 -0.95 -21.66 23.00
CA GLU A 361 0.35 -21.10 23.38
C GLU A 361 0.93 -20.22 22.28
N GLY A 362 1.88 -19.35 22.63
CA GLY A 362 2.61 -18.51 21.70
C GLY A 362 1.90 -17.24 21.29
N PHE A 363 0.71 -16.96 21.79
CA PHE A 363 -0.04 -15.73 21.54
C PHE A 363 0.44 -14.60 22.46
N ILE A 364 0.26 -13.35 22.00
CA ILE A 364 0.59 -12.13 22.74
C ILE A 364 -0.72 -11.42 23.05
N VAL A 365 -1.30 -11.70 24.21
CA VAL A 365 -2.63 -11.22 24.60
C VAL A 365 -2.59 -10.13 25.67
N SER A 366 -1.41 -9.82 26.18
CA SER A 366 -1.18 -8.79 27.20
C SER A 366 0.21 -8.18 27.00
N GLY A 367 0.56 -7.20 27.82
CA GLY A 367 1.85 -6.52 27.80
C GLY A 367 1.85 -5.28 26.87
N PRO A 368 2.91 -4.48 26.91
CA PRO A 368 3.05 -3.27 26.14
C PRO A 368 3.10 -3.53 24.62
N GLU A 369 2.47 -2.65 23.86
CA GLU A 369 2.56 -2.56 22.40
C GLU A 369 2.92 -1.14 22.04
N TYR A 370 3.83 -0.98 21.10
CA TYR A 370 4.31 0.32 20.65
C TYR A 370 4.22 0.48 19.14
N LEU A 371 4.15 1.74 18.69
CA LEU A 371 4.46 2.17 17.35
C LEU A 371 5.79 2.91 17.39
N THR A 372 6.74 2.49 16.57
CA THR A 372 8.07 3.09 16.51
C THR A 372 8.37 3.62 15.11
N VAL A 373 8.90 4.84 15.04
CA VAL A 373 9.52 5.45 13.86
C VAL A 373 11.00 5.20 13.93
N PHE A 374 11.58 4.66 12.87
CA PHE A 374 13.01 4.40 12.73
C PHE A 374 13.58 5.22 11.58
N GLU A 375 14.79 5.74 11.76
CA GLU A 375 15.60 6.31 10.69
C GLU A 375 15.95 5.22 9.68
N GLY A 376 15.58 5.41 8.42
CA GLY A 376 15.71 4.37 7.40
C GLY A 376 17.15 3.91 7.15
N ALA A 377 18.11 4.84 7.11
CA ALA A 377 19.51 4.53 6.83
C ALA A 377 20.21 3.73 7.93
N THR A 378 19.85 3.92 9.18
CA THR A 378 20.57 3.35 10.33
C THR A 378 19.74 2.39 11.18
N GLY A 379 18.41 2.37 10.99
CA GLY A 379 17.49 1.65 11.86
C GLY A 379 17.43 2.21 13.30
N LYS A 380 17.97 3.41 13.53
CA LYS A 380 17.91 4.06 14.83
C LYS A 380 16.48 4.45 15.16
N GLU A 381 16.04 4.13 16.38
CA GLU A 381 14.78 4.67 16.89
C GLU A 381 14.79 6.20 16.88
N LEU A 382 13.81 6.81 16.22
CA LEU A 382 13.55 8.25 16.30
C LEU A 382 12.47 8.55 17.33
N LYS A 383 11.40 7.75 17.36
CA LYS A 383 10.29 7.93 18.29
C LYS A 383 9.55 6.64 18.56
N THR A 384 9.18 6.41 19.82
CA THR A 384 8.28 5.32 20.22
C THR A 384 7.10 5.90 21.00
N VAL A 385 5.89 5.48 20.63
CA VAL A 385 4.63 5.82 21.31
C VAL A 385 3.85 4.54 21.64
N ALA A 386 2.81 4.63 22.47
CA ALA A 386 1.89 3.51 22.65
C ALA A 386 1.23 3.18 21.29
N TYR A 387 1.06 1.89 21.02
CA TYR A 387 0.38 1.48 19.79
C TYR A 387 -1.12 1.78 19.90
N GLU A 388 -1.61 2.58 18.98
CA GLU A 388 -3.03 2.74 18.70
C GLU A 388 -3.26 2.31 17.25
N PRO A 389 -4.30 1.56 16.98
CA PRO A 389 -5.39 1.10 17.88
C PRO A 389 -4.90 0.03 18.89
N GLY A 390 -5.05 0.35 20.19
CA GLY A 390 -4.63 -0.52 21.29
C GLY A 390 -5.54 -1.74 21.49
N ARG A 391 -5.12 -2.68 22.37
CA ARG A 391 -6.03 -3.68 22.93
C ARG A 391 -6.92 -3.00 23.93
N HIS A 392 -8.21 -2.93 23.65
CA HIS A 392 -9.20 -2.48 24.61
C HIS A 392 -9.72 -3.68 25.37
N ASP A 393 -9.69 -3.62 26.69
CA ASP A 393 -10.23 -4.67 27.56
C ASP A 393 -11.75 -4.57 27.59
N ASP A 394 -12.39 -5.48 26.90
CA ASP A 394 -13.84 -5.68 26.95
C ASP A 394 -14.25 -6.77 27.98
N GLY A 395 -13.30 -7.22 28.78
CA GLY A 395 -13.48 -8.27 29.79
C GLY A 395 -13.34 -9.69 29.26
N LEU A 396 -13.19 -9.86 27.95
CA LEU A 396 -13.05 -11.15 27.27
C LEU A 396 -11.93 -11.15 26.22
N MET A 397 -10.90 -10.31 26.39
CA MET A 397 -9.73 -10.24 25.50
C MET A 397 -10.09 -10.03 24.03
N TRP A 398 -11.00 -9.08 23.73
CA TRP A 398 -11.39 -8.75 22.37
C TRP A 398 -11.34 -9.96 21.40
N GLY A 399 -12.39 -10.72 21.28
CA GLY A 399 -12.48 -11.83 20.36
C GLY A 399 -12.44 -13.24 20.99
N ASP A 400 -12.30 -13.37 22.30
CA ASP A 400 -12.53 -14.64 22.99
C ASP A 400 -13.99 -15.08 22.91
N TYR A 401 -14.86 -14.13 22.63
CA TYR A 401 -16.28 -14.34 22.49
C TYR A 401 -16.73 -14.28 21.04
N ALA A 402 -18.01 -14.51 20.80
CA ALA A 402 -18.64 -14.22 19.53
C ALA A 402 -18.48 -15.27 18.44
N MET A 403 -18.23 -16.51 18.77
CA MET A 403 -17.87 -17.46 17.73
C MET A 403 -18.47 -18.83 17.89
N ALA A 404 -18.92 -19.38 16.80
CA ALA A 404 -18.95 -20.82 16.60
C ALA A 404 -17.54 -21.44 16.73
N ARG A 405 -16.50 -20.67 16.44
CA ARG A 405 -15.08 -20.94 16.70
C ARG A 405 -14.57 -19.96 17.74
N ILE A 406 -14.01 -20.47 18.80
CA ILE A 406 -13.43 -19.66 19.88
C ILE A 406 -11.91 -19.71 19.69
N GLU A 407 -11.36 -18.64 19.13
CA GLU A 407 -9.92 -18.52 18.83
C GLU A 407 -9.43 -17.20 19.43
N PRO A 408 -8.90 -17.22 20.63
CA PRO A 408 -8.30 -16.04 21.25
C PRO A 408 -7.24 -15.42 20.33
N GLY A 409 -7.21 -14.09 20.25
CA GLY A 409 -6.30 -13.38 19.38
C GLY A 409 -6.71 -13.32 17.90
N ASN A 410 -7.56 -14.23 17.41
CA ASN A 410 -7.91 -14.26 15.99
C ASN A 410 -8.59 -12.98 15.48
N ARG A 411 -9.16 -12.19 16.35
CA ARG A 411 -9.84 -10.96 15.97
C ARG A 411 -9.03 -9.72 16.33
N VAL A 412 -8.38 -9.76 17.47
CA VAL A 412 -7.60 -8.65 18.01
C VAL A 412 -6.23 -8.50 17.34
N ASP A 413 -5.64 -9.59 16.86
CA ASP A 413 -4.28 -9.60 16.28
C ASP A 413 -4.29 -9.57 14.75
N ARG A 414 -5.27 -8.90 14.16
CA ARG A 414 -5.36 -8.65 12.73
C ARG A 414 -5.03 -7.20 12.46
N PHE A 415 -3.81 -6.96 11.97
CA PHE A 415 -3.28 -5.63 11.76
C PHE A 415 -3.19 -5.32 10.28
N LEU A 416 -3.51 -4.08 9.91
CA LEU A 416 -3.28 -3.50 8.60
C LEU A 416 -2.48 -2.20 8.77
N ALA A 417 -1.75 -1.82 7.73
CA ALA A 417 -1.11 -0.52 7.68
C ALA A 417 -1.07 0.00 6.25
N GLY A 418 -1.07 1.32 6.10
CA GLY A 418 -0.97 1.99 4.83
C GLY A 418 -0.48 3.42 4.98
N VAL A 419 -0.14 4.03 3.86
CA VAL A 419 0.19 5.44 3.74
C VAL A 419 -0.96 6.14 3.03
N ALA A 420 -1.26 7.38 3.41
CA ALA A 420 -2.29 8.19 2.77
C ALA A 420 -1.92 9.67 2.81
N TYR A 421 -2.27 10.41 1.77
CA TYR A 421 -2.13 11.86 1.70
C TYR A 421 -3.40 12.53 2.22
N LEU A 422 -3.65 12.39 3.55
CA LEU A 422 -4.87 12.87 4.22
C LEU A 422 -4.99 14.40 4.22
N ASP A 423 -3.90 15.14 4.10
CA ASP A 423 -3.92 16.61 3.95
C ASP A 423 -3.78 17.03 2.47
N GLY A 424 -3.78 16.09 1.55
CA GLY A 424 -3.54 16.28 0.12
C GLY A 424 -2.12 16.70 -0.23
N LYS A 425 -1.18 16.65 0.72
CA LYS A 425 0.19 17.17 0.53
C LYS A 425 1.28 16.25 1.03
N ARG A 426 1.13 15.72 2.25
CA ARG A 426 2.16 14.92 2.93
C ARG A 426 1.65 13.54 3.27
N PRO A 427 2.52 12.52 3.19
CA PRO A 427 2.14 11.17 3.58
C PRO A 427 1.89 11.10 5.09
N ALA A 428 0.76 10.51 5.46
CA ALA A 428 0.42 10.13 6.82
C ALA A 428 0.46 8.60 6.93
N ALA A 429 0.76 8.09 8.12
CA ALA A 429 0.74 6.66 8.40
C ALA A 429 -0.62 6.27 9.00
N VAL A 430 -1.24 5.22 8.46
CA VAL A 430 -2.52 4.69 8.94
C VAL A 430 -2.32 3.26 9.41
N PHE A 431 -2.79 2.96 10.61
CA PHE A 431 -2.76 1.63 11.21
C PHE A 431 -4.16 1.20 11.56
N ALA A 432 -4.47 -0.07 11.31
CA ALA A 432 -5.77 -0.65 11.65
C ALA A 432 -5.61 -1.94 12.44
N ARG A 433 -6.60 -2.26 13.27
CA ARG A 433 -6.69 -3.47 14.07
C ARG A 433 -8.10 -4.02 14.06
N GLY A 434 -8.22 -5.32 13.75
CA GLY A 434 -9.50 -6.02 13.62
C GLY A 434 -10.20 -5.71 12.31
N TYR A 435 -11.04 -6.62 11.83
CA TYR A 435 -11.92 -6.43 10.67
C TYR A 435 -13.03 -7.48 10.59
N TYR A 436 -12.95 -8.57 11.34
CA TYR A 436 -14.02 -9.57 11.39
C TYR A 436 -15.15 -9.19 12.34
N THR A 437 -14.88 -8.35 13.34
CA THR A 437 -15.85 -7.87 14.32
C THR A 437 -15.60 -6.38 14.57
N ARG A 438 -15.10 -6.00 15.75
CA ARG A 438 -14.64 -4.65 16.04
C ARG A 438 -13.56 -4.24 15.05
N SER A 439 -13.67 -3.05 14.51
CA SER A 439 -12.74 -2.46 13.55
C SER A 439 -12.26 -1.13 14.11
N THR A 440 -10.93 -0.96 14.17
CA THR A 440 -10.32 0.25 14.69
C THR A 440 -9.21 0.72 13.75
N LEU A 441 -9.13 2.03 13.54
CA LEU A 441 -8.10 2.65 12.73
C LEU A 441 -7.53 3.86 13.47
N ALA A 442 -6.27 4.17 13.24
CA ALA A 442 -5.63 5.39 13.73
C ALA A 442 -4.69 5.94 12.66
N ALA A 443 -4.69 7.25 12.48
CA ALA A 443 -3.80 7.95 11.56
C ALA A 443 -2.83 8.84 12.31
N TYR A 444 -1.60 8.95 11.76
CA TYR A 444 -0.50 9.69 12.35
C TYR A 444 0.24 10.50 11.30
N THR A 445 0.74 11.67 11.71
CA THR A 445 1.72 12.43 10.96
C THR A 445 3.05 12.45 11.70
N TRP A 446 4.15 12.46 10.94
CA TRP A 446 5.51 12.60 11.43
C TRP A 446 6.11 13.91 10.95
N ASP A 447 6.75 14.69 11.83
CA ASP A 447 7.34 15.99 11.52
C ASP A 447 8.86 16.04 11.71
N GLY A 448 9.53 14.85 11.74
CA GLY A 448 10.95 14.71 12.01
C GLY A 448 11.30 14.67 13.49
N ALA A 449 10.35 14.95 14.39
CA ALA A 449 10.55 14.94 15.84
C ALA A 449 9.37 14.35 16.62
N ASN A 450 8.16 14.54 16.14
CA ASN A 450 6.93 14.15 16.83
C ASN A 450 6.07 13.29 15.93
N LEU A 451 5.66 12.13 16.45
CA LEU A 451 4.61 11.30 15.89
C LEU A 451 3.29 11.75 16.52
N SER A 452 2.47 12.44 15.76
CA SER A 452 1.23 13.08 16.22
C SER A 452 0.02 12.35 15.68
N PRO A 453 -0.95 11.95 16.54
CA PRO A 453 -2.19 11.38 16.05
C PRO A 453 -3.02 12.44 15.34
N LEU A 454 -3.63 12.06 14.21
CA LEU A 454 -4.59 12.88 13.48
C LEU A 454 -6.01 12.55 13.93
N TRP A 455 -6.38 11.28 13.86
CA TRP A 455 -7.68 10.79 14.27
C TRP A 455 -7.61 9.32 14.70
N ASN A 456 -8.63 8.87 15.38
CA ASN A 456 -8.83 7.48 15.81
C ASN A 456 -10.29 7.09 15.63
N VAL A 457 -10.54 5.96 14.99
CA VAL A 457 -11.86 5.40 14.67
C VAL A 457 -12.00 4.07 15.37
N ASP A 458 -13.14 3.83 16.01
CA ASP A 458 -13.43 2.58 16.71
C ASP A 458 -14.92 2.23 16.59
N SER A 459 -15.24 1.14 15.93
CA SER A 459 -16.62 0.67 15.77
C SER A 459 -17.28 0.25 17.08
N GLY A 460 -16.52 0.17 18.16
CA GLY A 460 -16.98 -0.47 19.38
C GLY A 460 -17.13 -1.99 19.19
N TRP A 461 -17.55 -2.67 20.23
CA TRP A 461 -17.78 -4.12 20.20
C TRP A 461 -19.20 -4.45 19.75
N ALA A 462 -19.39 -5.58 19.07
CA ALA A 462 -20.71 -5.99 18.60
C ALA A 462 -21.57 -6.55 19.75
N PRO A 463 -22.73 -5.96 20.08
CA PRO A 463 -23.59 -6.46 21.15
C PRO A 463 -24.10 -7.87 20.88
N MET A 464 -24.00 -8.71 21.89
CA MET A 464 -24.46 -10.10 21.85
C MET A 464 -25.26 -10.44 23.07
N THR A 465 -26.18 -11.40 22.95
CA THR A 465 -26.96 -11.93 24.08
C THR A 465 -26.27 -13.14 24.73
N ASN A 466 -25.35 -13.78 24.01
CA ASN A 466 -24.54 -14.88 24.52
C ASN A 466 -23.19 -14.91 23.81
N PRO A 467 -22.08 -14.52 24.46
CA PRO A 467 -20.80 -14.37 23.83
C PRO A 467 -20.18 -15.66 23.30
N PHE A 468 -20.69 -16.82 23.70
CA PHE A 468 -20.21 -18.13 23.23
C PHE A 468 -21.08 -18.77 22.14
N LYS A 469 -22.20 -18.17 21.79
CA LYS A 469 -23.14 -18.70 20.79
C LYS A 469 -23.39 -17.76 19.63
N ASP A 470 -23.51 -16.47 19.95
CA ASP A 470 -23.89 -15.47 18.96
C ASP A 470 -22.73 -15.18 18.00
N SER A 471 -23.07 -14.86 16.77
CA SER A 471 -22.10 -14.33 15.82
C SER A 471 -22.13 -12.80 15.86
N PRO A 472 -20.99 -12.12 15.87
CA PRO A 472 -20.94 -10.65 15.73
C PRO A 472 -21.11 -10.20 14.29
N HIS A 473 -20.94 -11.10 13.32
CA HIS A 473 -21.03 -10.77 11.90
C HIS A 473 -22.42 -10.22 11.55
N GLY A 474 -22.45 -9.16 10.75
CA GLY A 474 -23.67 -8.50 10.33
C GLY A 474 -24.37 -7.68 11.44
N ARG A 475 -23.72 -7.45 12.57
CA ARG A 475 -24.19 -6.58 13.65
C ARG A 475 -23.39 -5.30 13.70
N ASP A 476 -24.07 -4.20 14.02
CA ASP A 476 -23.38 -2.94 14.31
C ASP A 476 -22.61 -3.05 15.62
N GLY A 477 -21.49 -2.35 15.68
CA GLY A 477 -20.79 -2.08 16.92
C GLY A 477 -21.55 -1.09 17.80
N THR A 478 -21.04 -0.88 19.00
CA THR A 478 -21.68 0.01 19.98
C THR A 478 -21.45 1.48 19.74
N ASP A 479 -20.52 1.85 18.88
CA ASP A 479 -20.28 3.24 18.54
C ASP A 479 -21.41 3.76 17.64
N PRO A 480 -22.01 4.94 17.95
CA PRO A 480 -23.13 5.46 17.19
C PRO A 480 -22.77 5.96 15.78
N GLU A 481 -21.51 6.32 15.52
CA GLU A 481 -21.01 6.79 14.23
C GLU A 481 -20.36 5.65 13.46
N PHE A 482 -19.43 4.95 14.08
CA PHE A 482 -18.60 3.94 13.44
C PHE A 482 -19.09 2.50 13.58
N GLY A 483 -20.19 2.26 14.32
CA GLY A 483 -20.69 0.91 14.56
C GLY A 483 -20.90 0.08 13.31
N THR A 484 -21.26 0.73 12.19
CA THR A 484 -21.45 0.07 10.90
C THR A 484 -20.18 -0.45 10.25
N LEU A 485 -18.98 -0.03 10.70
CA LEU A 485 -17.70 -0.58 10.24
C LEU A 485 -17.46 -2.04 10.65
N THR A 486 -18.18 -2.51 11.67
CA THR A 486 -18.05 -3.89 12.16
C THR A 486 -18.22 -4.86 11.00
N THR A 487 -17.25 -5.74 10.78
CA THR A 487 -17.20 -6.77 9.73
C THR A 487 -17.01 -6.26 8.29
N GLN A 488 -16.73 -4.97 8.07
CA GLN A 488 -16.57 -4.41 6.71
C GLN A 488 -15.11 -4.36 6.24
N GLY A 489 -14.13 -4.44 7.13
CA GLY A 489 -12.71 -4.38 6.76
C GLY A 489 -12.25 -5.62 6.01
N PHE A 490 -11.24 -5.45 5.14
CA PHE A 490 -10.64 -6.51 4.33
C PHE A 490 -9.26 -6.92 4.86
N HIS A 491 -8.60 -7.82 4.15
CA HIS A 491 -7.18 -8.17 4.37
C HIS A 491 -6.21 -7.12 3.78
N SER A 492 -6.69 -5.95 3.46
CA SER A 492 -5.91 -4.81 2.99
C SER A 492 -6.68 -3.53 3.26
N LEU A 493 -6.04 -2.40 3.06
CA LEU A 493 -6.65 -1.08 2.92
C LEU A 493 -6.03 -0.37 1.73
N SER A 494 -6.71 0.62 1.18
CA SER A 494 -6.20 1.48 0.11
C SER A 494 -6.40 2.94 0.50
N ALA A 495 -5.54 3.81 0.00
CA ALA A 495 -5.70 5.25 0.11
C ALA A 495 -5.93 5.83 -1.29
N SER A 496 -7.01 6.59 -1.45
CA SER A 496 -7.39 7.15 -2.74
C SER A 496 -8.29 8.36 -2.54
N ASP A 497 -8.07 9.43 -3.30
CA ASP A 497 -9.02 10.54 -3.40
C ASP A 497 -10.26 10.04 -4.14
N VAL A 498 -11.27 9.61 -3.36
CA VAL A 498 -12.47 8.99 -3.94
C VAL A 498 -13.59 9.98 -4.20
N ASP A 499 -13.61 11.13 -3.55
CA ASP A 499 -14.64 12.16 -3.71
C ASP A 499 -14.19 13.37 -4.52
N GLY A 500 -12.89 13.44 -4.84
CA GLY A 500 -12.31 14.44 -5.74
C GLY A 500 -11.98 15.78 -5.06
N ASP A 501 -11.80 15.79 -3.74
CA ASP A 501 -11.45 17.00 -2.98
C ASP A 501 -9.93 17.27 -2.92
N GLY A 502 -9.12 16.34 -3.41
CA GLY A 502 -7.65 16.41 -3.47
C GLY A 502 -6.94 15.82 -2.26
N ARG A 503 -7.65 15.16 -1.36
CA ARG A 503 -7.13 14.41 -0.23
C ARG A 503 -7.47 12.94 -0.41
N GLN A 504 -6.81 12.06 0.30
CA GLN A 504 -7.07 10.64 0.17
C GLN A 504 -7.88 10.12 1.35
N GLU A 505 -8.94 9.39 1.05
CA GLU A 505 -9.74 8.60 1.97
C GLU A 505 -9.13 7.23 2.16
N ILE A 506 -9.50 6.56 3.26
CA ILE A 506 -9.11 5.20 3.55
C ILE A 506 -10.23 4.24 3.17
N VAL A 507 -10.07 3.57 2.03
CA VAL A 507 -10.94 2.47 1.64
C VAL A 507 -10.58 1.25 2.48
N TYR A 508 -11.43 0.93 3.44
CA TYR A 508 -11.24 -0.14 4.43
C TYR A 508 -12.01 -1.41 4.05
N GLY A 509 -12.03 -1.76 2.78
CA GLY A 509 -12.80 -2.87 2.25
C GLY A 509 -14.19 -2.45 1.79
N SER A 510 -15.24 -2.83 2.53
CA SER A 510 -16.62 -2.47 2.19
C SER A 510 -17.08 -1.13 2.79
N ALA A 511 -16.22 -0.45 3.51
CA ALA A 511 -16.46 0.88 4.08
C ALA A 511 -15.30 1.82 3.74
N THR A 512 -15.55 3.13 3.77
CA THR A 512 -14.54 4.15 3.53
C THR A 512 -14.58 5.20 4.64
N ILE A 513 -13.40 5.53 5.16
CA ILE A 513 -13.17 6.58 6.15
C ILE A 513 -12.62 7.79 5.42
N ASP A 514 -13.20 8.94 5.68
CA ASP A 514 -12.83 10.23 5.13
C ASP A 514 -11.44 10.69 5.62
N ASP A 515 -10.84 11.64 4.96
CA ASP A 515 -9.51 12.19 5.28
C ASP A 515 -9.42 12.72 6.71
N ASP A 516 -10.50 13.26 7.23
CA ASP A 516 -10.60 13.81 8.59
C ASP A 516 -10.94 12.76 9.68
N GLY A 517 -11.12 11.48 9.28
CA GLY A 517 -11.44 10.37 10.16
C GLY A 517 -12.94 10.14 10.35
N SER A 518 -13.83 10.91 9.75
CA SER A 518 -15.27 10.64 9.76
C SER A 518 -15.62 9.44 8.86
N LEU A 519 -16.80 8.84 9.07
CA LEU A 519 -17.27 7.76 8.21
C LEU A 519 -17.86 8.34 6.93
N LEU A 520 -17.20 8.17 5.79
CA LEU A 520 -17.76 8.59 4.52
C LEU A 520 -18.96 7.72 4.15
N TYR A 521 -18.81 6.41 4.17
CA TYR A 521 -19.92 5.45 4.04
C TYR A 521 -19.52 4.05 4.55
N SER A 522 -20.53 3.25 4.87
CA SER A 522 -20.42 1.80 5.06
C SER A 522 -21.33 1.12 4.04
N SER A 523 -20.76 0.37 3.09
CA SER A 523 -21.53 -0.23 2.00
C SER A 523 -22.55 -1.23 2.49
N SER A 524 -23.79 -1.05 2.05
CA SER A 524 -24.88 -1.99 2.22
C SER A 524 -25.62 -2.17 0.89
N ASP A 525 -26.31 -3.28 0.74
CA ASP A 525 -27.16 -3.57 -0.42
C ASP A 525 -28.28 -4.53 -0.03
N THR A 526 -29.23 -4.70 -0.92
CA THR A 526 -30.33 -5.63 -0.70
C THR A 526 -29.89 -7.06 -1.00
N MET A 527 -30.21 -7.99 -0.10
CA MET A 527 -29.92 -9.41 -0.26
C MET A 527 -30.55 -9.94 -1.56
N PRO A 528 -29.76 -10.55 -2.45
CA PRO A 528 -30.26 -11.00 -3.75
C PRO A 528 -31.21 -12.20 -3.66
N ALA A 529 -31.98 -12.42 -4.71
CA ALA A 529 -32.78 -13.64 -4.86
C ALA A 529 -31.85 -14.87 -4.84
N GLY A 530 -32.19 -15.87 -4.01
CA GLY A 530 -31.37 -17.06 -3.82
C GLY A 530 -30.44 -17.01 -2.60
N SER A 531 -30.37 -15.87 -1.90
CA SER A 531 -29.77 -15.78 -0.57
C SER A 531 -30.69 -16.38 0.51
N ALA A 532 -30.17 -16.49 1.75
CA ALA A 532 -30.94 -16.97 2.88
C ALA A 532 -32.12 -16.02 3.26
N THR A 533 -31.93 -14.70 3.03
CA THR A 533 -32.89 -13.65 3.40
C THR A 533 -33.08 -12.66 2.23
N PRO A 534 -33.70 -13.09 1.12
CA PRO A 534 -33.83 -12.24 -0.06
C PRO A 534 -34.65 -10.97 0.22
N GLY A 535 -34.16 -9.83 -0.24
CA GLY A 535 -34.83 -8.54 -0.12
C GLY A 535 -34.60 -7.82 1.22
N GLU A 536 -33.90 -8.42 2.17
CA GLU A 536 -33.44 -7.73 3.39
C GLU A 536 -32.17 -6.94 3.09
N GLU A 537 -31.93 -5.90 3.88
CA GLU A 537 -30.67 -5.16 3.82
C GLU A 537 -29.50 -6.04 4.23
N ALA A 538 -28.42 -6.01 3.45
CA ALA A 538 -27.18 -6.71 3.70
C ALA A 538 -26.01 -5.75 3.61
N ARG A 539 -25.02 -5.96 4.48
CA ARG A 539 -23.71 -5.38 4.27
C ARG A 539 -22.92 -6.27 3.31
N LEU A 540 -22.04 -5.67 2.51
CA LEU A 540 -21.19 -6.43 1.62
C LEU A 540 -20.21 -7.31 2.42
N GLY A 541 -19.76 -6.82 3.59
CA GLY A 541 -18.97 -7.58 4.54
C GLY A 541 -17.50 -7.75 4.13
N HIS A 542 -16.81 -8.58 4.88
CA HIS A 542 -15.39 -8.87 4.72
C HIS A 542 -15.06 -9.58 3.40
N GLY A 543 -13.82 -9.42 2.92
CA GLY A 543 -13.31 -10.09 1.73
C GLY A 543 -11.77 -10.10 1.64
N ASP A 544 -11.27 -10.81 0.62
CA ASP A 544 -9.85 -11.10 0.43
C ASP A 544 -9.14 -10.19 -0.57
N ALA A 545 -9.85 -9.53 -1.47
CA ALA A 545 -9.25 -8.70 -2.50
C ALA A 545 -10.03 -7.40 -2.72
N MET A 546 -9.30 -6.32 -2.90
CA MET A 546 -9.82 -4.98 -3.11
C MET A 546 -8.90 -4.21 -4.04
N HIS A 547 -9.49 -3.52 -5.02
CA HIS A 547 -8.78 -2.76 -6.03
C HIS A 547 -9.47 -1.42 -6.22
N VAL A 548 -8.72 -0.32 -6.12
CA VAL A 548 -9.24 1.05 -6.16
C VAL A 548 -8.47 1.86 -7.19
N THR A 549 -9.15 2.27 -8.25
CA THR A 549 -8.61 3.15 -9.29
C THR A 549 -9.77 3.62 -10.19
N ASP A 550 -9.50 4.45 -11.16
CA ASP A 550 -10.40 4.70 -12.29
C ASP A 550 -10.40 3.42 -13.16
N ILE A 551 -11.50 2.65 -13.14
CA ILE A 551 -11.66 1.36 -13.84
C ILE A 551 -12.46 1.55 -15.14
N ASP A 552 -13.50 2.38 -15.07
CA ASP A 552 -14.39 2.69 -16.21
C ASP A 552 -14.23 4.15 -16.65
N PRO A 553 -13.39 4.46 -17.63
CA PRO A 553 -13.14 5.83 -18.07
C PRO A 553 -14.39 6.51 -18.67
N ALA A 554 -15.48 5.77 -18.91
CA ALA A 554 -16.76 6.34 -19.34
C ALA A 554 -17.57 6.92 -18.18
N ARG A 555 -17.20 6.63 -16.93
CA ARG A 555 -17.78 7.17 -15.70
C ARG A 555 -16.89 8.24 -15.10
N PRO A 556 -17.42 9.27 -14.48
CA PRO A 556 -16.61 10.21 -13.71
C PRO A 556 -16.24 9.61 -12.34
N GLY A 557 -15.02 9.83 -11.90
CA GLY A 557 -14.54 9.36 -10.59
C GLY A 557 -13.82 8.03 -10.69
N LYS A 558 -13.79 7.29 -9.58
CA LYS A 558 -13.10 6.00 -9.46
C LYS A 558 -14.07 4.91 -9.05
N GLU A 559 -13.68 3.66 -9.26
CA GLU A 559 -14.42 2.49 -8.81
C GLU A 559 -13.60 1.68 -7.79
N ILE A 560 -14.34 0.90 -7.00
CA ILE A 560 -13.78 -0.09 -6.08
C ILE A 560 -14.29 -1.47 -6.50
N PHE A 561 -13.37 -2.34 -6.92
CA PHE A 561 -13.68 -3.75 -7.14
C PHE A 561 -13.31 -4.55 -5.91
N THR A 562 -14.29 -5.28 -5.33
CA THR A 562 -14.11 -6.07 -4.11
C THR A 562 -14.53 -7.52 -4.32
N VAL A 563 -13.78 -8.44 -3.69
CA VAL A 563 -14.08 -9.87 -3.71
C VAL A 563 -14.26 -10.36 -2.28
N HIS A 564 -15.43 -10.95 -2.01
CA HIS A 564 -15.92 -11.25 -0.68
C HIS A 564 -15.75 -12.72 -0.29
N GLU A 565 -15.67 -12.97 1.01
CA GLU A 565 -15.67 -14.34 1.55
C GLU A 565 -17.03 -15.04 1.41
N GLY A 566 -18.08 -14.31 1.06
CA GLY A 566 -19.40 -14.88 0.77
C GLY A 566 -20.10 -15.52 1.99
N GLY A 567 -21.30 -16.02 1.78
CA GLY A 567 -22.12 -16.65 2.81
C GLY A 567 -23.28 -15.79 3.29
N THR A 568 -23.73 -16.00 4.53
CA THR A 568 -24.94 -15.32 5.03
C THR A 568 -24.77 -13.81 5.22
N TYR A 569 -23.57 -13.37 5.62
CA TYR A 569 -23.27 -11.98 5.96
C TYR A 569 -22.71 -11.16 4.80
N ALA A 570 -22.12 -11.84 3.83
CA ALA A 570 -21.58 -11.24 2.64
C ALA A 570 -22.01 -12.12 1.45
N PRO A 571 -23.24 -11.93 0.94
CA PRO A 571 -23.81 -12.82 -0.06
C PRO A 571 -23.13 -12.69 -1.43
N TYR A 572 -22.51 -11.53 -1.70
CA TYR A 572 -21.79 -11.29 -2.93
C TYR A 572 -20.48 -12.07 -2.99
N GLY A 573 -20.15 -12.60 -4.16
CA GLY A 573 -18.82 -13.11 -4.45
C GLY A 573 -17.86 -11.99 -4.82
N TYR A 574 -18.38 -11.01 -5.58
CA TYR A 574 -17.68 -9.76 -5.89
C TYR A 574 -18.68 -8.63 -6.09
N ALA A 575 -18.21 -7.41 -5.92
CA ALA A 575 -18.95 -6.19 -6.24
C ALA A 575 -18.04 -5.15 -6.88
N MET A 576 -18.57 -4.45 -7.90
CA MET A 576 -18.03 -3.20 -8.42
C MET A 576 -18.82 -2.08 -7.81
N ARG A 577 -18.16 -1.08 -7.26
CA ARG A 577 -18.80 0.03 -6.55
C ARG A 577 -18.29 1.35 -7.05
N ASP A 578 -19.16 2.36 -7.02
CA ASP A 578 -18.75 3.75 -7.10
C ASP A 578 -17.92 4.13 -5.87
N ALA A 579 -16.74 4.68 -6.06
CA ALA A 579 -15.80 4.91 -4.96
C ALA A 579 -16.22 6.08 -4.06
N ALA A 580 -16.88 7.09 -4.60
CA ALA A 580 -17.33 8.26 -3.84
C ALA A 580 -18.54 7.96 -2.93
N THR A 581 -19.40 7.04 -3.34
CA THR A 581 -20.69 6.79 -2.67
C THR A 581 -20.80 5.42 -2.04
N GLY A 582 -19.94 4.46 -2.45
CA GLY A 582 -20.04 3.06 -2.05
C GLY A 582 -21.19 2.29 -2.72
N GLU A 583 -21.95 2.92 -3.64
CA GLU A 583 -23.07 2.29 -4.36
C GLU A 583 -22.57 1.10 -5.21
N VAL A 584 -23.26 -0.04 -5.12
CA VAL A 584 -22.97 -1.22 -5.94
C VAL A 584 -23.47 -0.99 -7.35
N LEU A 585 -22.54 -0.91 -8.30
CA LEU A 585 -22.84 -0.76 -9.74
C LEU A 585 -23.26 -2.09 -10.35
N PHE A 586 -22.51 -3.14 -10.06
CA PHE A 586 -22.82 -4.52 -10.40
C PHE A 586 -22.05 -5.50 -9.51
N GLY A 587 -22.42 -6.75 -9.54
CA GLY A 587 -21.77 -7.82 -8.78
C GLY A 587 -22.41 -9.17 -9.01
N ALA A 588 -21.91 -10.20 -8.36
CA ALA A 588 -22.49 -11.53 -8.43
C ALA A 588 -22.53 -12.21 -7.07
N TYR A 589 -23.71 -12.73 -6.72
CA TYR A 589 -23.90 -13.55 -5.53
C TYR A 589 -23.19 -14.90 -5.71
N SER A 590 -22.46 -15.35 -4.70
CA SER A 590 -21.84 -16.68 -4.68
C SER A 590 -22.32 -17.55 -3.53
N GLY A 591 -22.73 -16.96 -2.41
CA GLY A 591 -23.10 -17.68 -1.20
C GLY A 591 -21.99 -18.50 -0.57
N LYS A 592 -20.75 -18.26 -0.96
CA LYS A 592 -19.54 -18.94 -0.48
C LYS A 592 -18.34 -18.02 -0.56
N ASP A 593 -17.27 -18.41 0.13
CA ASP A 593 -15.97 -17.78 -0.04
C ASP A 593 -15.54 -17.85 -1.52
N THR A 594 -15.36 -16.67 -2.13
CA THR A 594 -14.95 -16.51 -3.53
C THR A 594 -13.43 -16.42 -3.63
N GLY A 595 -12.75 -16.11 -2.55
CA GLY A 595 -11.32 -15.99 -2.47
C GLY A 595 -10.79 -14.72 -3.10
N ARG A 596 -9.99 -14.83 -4.15
CA ARG A 596 -9.34 -13.70 -4.81
C ARG A 596 -10.00 -13.35 -6.15
N GLY A 597 -9.87 -12.09 -6.51
CA GLY A 597 -10.16 -11.59 -7.85
C GLY A 597 -9.16 -10.50 -8.21
N MET A 598 -9.30 -9.92 -9.37
CA MET A 598 -8.36 -8.95 -9.90
C MET A 598 -9.01 -8.04 -10.92
N ILE A 599 -8.37 -6.91 -11.17
CA ILE A 599 -8.64 -6.03 -12.29
C ILE A 599 -7.37 -5.89 -13.15
N GLY A 600 -7.52 -5.60 -14.43
CA GLY A 600 -6.41 -5.32 -15.33
C GLY A 600 -6.89 -5.19 -16.76
N ASP A 601 -6.32 -4.28 -17.52
CA ASP A 601 -6.48 -4.22 -18.96
C ASP A 601 -5.69 -5.40 -19.57
N VAL A 602 -6.39 -6.52 -19.81
CA VAL A 602 -5.79 -7.76 -20.36
C VAL A 602 -6.20 -8.01 -21.80
N ASP A 603 -7.17 -7.28 -22.32
CA ASP A 603 -7.63 -7.33 -23.71
C ASP A 603 -7.77 -5.92 -24.32
N PRO A 604 -6.76 -5.40 -25.02
CA PRO A 604 -6.78 -4.04 -25.55
C PRO A 604 -7.89 -3.79 -26.60
N ALA A 605 -8.70 -4.80 -26.92
CA ALA A 605 -9.88 -4.64 -27.77
C ALA A 605 -11.16 -4.34 -26.97
N VAL A 606 -11.11 -4.42 -25.63
CA VAL A 606 -12.21 -4.11 -24.72
C VAL A 606 -11.92 -2.77 -24.05
N PRO A 607 -12.77 -1.75 -24.21
CA PRO A 607 -12.54 -0.47 -23.52
C PRO A 607 -12.65 -0.60 -21.99
N GLY A 608 -11.83 0.13 -21.27
CA GLY A 608 -11.81 0.09 -19.81
C GLY A 608 -10.95 -1.04 -19.24
N ILE A 609 -10.96 -1.19 -17.94
CA ILE A 609 -10.20 -2.22 -17.23
C ILE A 609 -11.12 -3.41 -16.92
N GLU A 610 -10.77 -4.59 -17.42
CA GLU A 610 -11.51 -5.81 -17.12
C GLU A 610 -11.37 -6.18 -15.65
N ASN A 611 -12.38 -6.86 -15.13
CA ASN A 611 -12.41 -7.38 -13.78
C ASN A 611 -12.84 -8.85 -13.74
N TRP A 612 -12.31 -9.61 -12.78
CA TRP A 612 -12.66 -11.03 -12.68
C TRP A 612 -12.53 -11.59 -11.27
N ALA A 613 -13.52 -12.39 -10.92
CA ALA A 613 -13.56 -13.29 -9.77
C ALA A 613 -14.43 -14.49 -10.10
N ILE A 614 -15.67 -14.27 -10.55
CA ILE A 614 -16.62 -15.29 -11.04
C ILE A 614 -16.82 -15.05 -12.54
N GLY A 615 -15.91 -15.56 -13.37
CA GLY A 615 -15.78 -15.19 -14.77
C GLY A 615 -15.14 -13.80 -14.93
N MET A 616 -14.97 -13.35 -16.16
CA MET A 616 -14.38 -12.05 -16.52
C MET A 616 -15.45 -11.14 -17.11
N GLN A 617 -15.44 -9.90 -16.68
CA GLN A 617 -16.35 -8.83 -17.09
C GLN A 617 -15.56 -7.64 -17.63
N SER A 618 -16.19 -6.83 -18.48
CA SER A 618 -15.73 -5.49 -18.86
C SER A 618 -15.89 -4.51 -17.69
N ALA A 619 -15.40 -3.29 -17.85
CA ALA A 619 -15.52 -2.24 -16.85
C ALA A 619 -16.98 -1.93 -16.47
N ASP A 620 -17.89 -2.00 -17.41
CA ASP A 620 -19.34 -1.78 -17.22
C ASP A 620 -20.13 -3.04 -16.78
N GLY A 621 -19.46 -4.18 -16.57
CA GLY A 621 -20.05 -5.41 -16.03
C GLY A 621 -20.56 -6.40 -17.09
N ASP A 622 -20.37 -6.14 -18.38
CA ASP A 622 -20.72 -7.09 -19.42
C ASP A 622 -19.82 -8.33 -19.38
N LYS A 623 -20.44 -9.51 -19.44
CA LYS A 623 -19.72 -10.78 -19.37
C LYS A 623 -18.90 -11.04 -20.62
N LEU A 624 -17.58 -11.11 -20.47
CA LEU A 624 -16.65 -11.40 -21.56
C LEU A 624 -16.30 -12.88 -21.69
N SER A 625 -15.98 -13.54 -20.56
CA SER A 625 -15.49 -14.92 -20.56
C SER A 625 -15.85 -15.65 -19.28
N ALA A 626 -16.00 -16.99 -19.38
CA ALA A 626 -16.06 -17.86 -18.19
C ALA A 626 -14.66 -18.24 -17.71
N ALA A 627 -13.66 -18.22 -18.58
CA ALA A 627 -12.26 -18.36 -18.22
C ALA A 627 -11.72 -17.01 -17.74
N THR A 628 -10.81 -17.06 -16.79
CA THR A 628 -10.19 -15.88 -16.19
C THR A 628 -8.66 -16.01 -16.22
N PRO A 629 -7.92 -14.90 -16.27
CA PRO A 629 -6.51 -14.90 -15.90
C PRO A 629 -6.31 -15.34 -14.44
N GLY A 630 -5.07 -15.43 -13.98
CA GLY A 630 -4.77 -15.69 -12.57
C GLY A 630 -5.21 -14.53 -11.65
N THR A 631 -5.17 -14.78 -10.34
CA THR A 631 -5.63 -13.83 -9.32
C THR A 631 -4.58 -13.56 -8.23
N ASN A 632 -3.31 -13.89 -8.48
CA ASN A 632 -2.27 -13.73 -7.45
C ASN A 632 -1.77 -12.29 -7.36
N MET A 633 -1.28 -11.72 -8.48
CA MET A 633 -0.74 -10.36 -8.56
C MET A 633 -0.77 -9.91 -10.02
N SER A 634 -0.95 -8.62 -10.29
CA SER A 634 -0.76 -8.02 -11.61
C SER A 634 0.59 -7.31 -11.72
N ILE A 635 0.99 -6.99 -12.95
CA ILE A 635 2.20 -6.22 -13.25
C ILE A 635 2.04 -5.50 -14.59
N LYS A 636 2.49 -4.28 -14.68
CA LYS A 636 2.67 -3.53 -15.93
C LYS A 636 4.01 -3.90 -16.55
N TRP A 637 4.05 -4.93 -17.35
CA TRP A 637 5.27 -5.52 -17.91
C TRP A 637 5.46 -5.25 -19.41
N ALA A 638 4.38 -5.36 -20.18
CA ALA A 638 4.42 -5.27 -21.62
C ALA A 638 4.64 -3.85 -22.14
N ALA A 639 5.18 -3.75 -23.35
CA ALA A 639 5.43 -2.47 -24.01
C ALA A 639 4.17 -1.71 -24.42
N ASP A 640 3.03 -2.39 -24.49
CA ASP A 640 1.75 -1.89 -24.99
C ASP A 640 0.80 -1.40 -23.90
N MET A 641 1.30 -1.25 -22.66
CA MET A 641 0.57 -0.78 -21.48
C MET A 641 -0.53 -1.72 -20.97
N THR A 642 -0.72 -2.89 -21.58
CA THR A 642 -1.62 -3.91 -21.04
C THR A 642 -1.11 -4.46 -19.70
N THR A 643 -1.97 -5.15 -18.98
CA THR A 643 -1.67 -5.74 -17.68
C THR A 643 -1.35 -7.22 -17.84
N GLN A 644 -0.27 -7.68 -17.24
CA GLN A 644 0.10 -9.09 -17.15
C GLN A 644 -0.13 -9.61 -15.73
N ILE A 645 -0.23 -10.93 -15.60
CA ILE A 645 -0.54 -11.61 -14.36
C ILE A 645 0.66 -12.44 -13.89
N ILE A 646 1.04 -12.23 -12.64
CA ILE A 646 2.04 -13.05 -11.96
C ILE A 646 1.32 -14.23 -11.32
N ASN A 647 1.69 -15.45 -11.71
CA ASN A 647 1.19 -16.70 -11.17
C ASN A 647 2.28 -17.44 -10.39
N GLY A 648 1.92 -18.41 -9.54
CA GLY A 648 2.88 -19.19 -8.76
C GLY A 648 2.46 -19.45 -7.31
N SER A 649 1.17 -19.75 -7.08
CA SER A 649 0.66 -20.09 -5.74
C SER A 649 1.37 -21.32 -5.14
N GLY A 650 1.41 -21.41 -3.81
CA GLY A 650 1.94 -22.56 -3.10
C GLY A 650 3.46 -22.65 -3.08
N ASP A 651 4.17 -21.54 -2.89
CA ASP A 651 5.64 -21.49 -2.82
C ASP A 651 6.30 -22.04 -4.11
N GLN A 652 5.76 -21.65 -5.25
CA GLN A 652 6.22 -22.09 -6.56
C GLN A 652 7.08 -21.02 -7.25
N THR A 653 7.71 -21.42 -8.34
CA THR A 653 8.39 -20.49 -9.24
C THR A 653 7.36 -19.59 -9.90
N PRO A 654 7.43 -18.25 -9.73
CA PRO A 654 6.49 -17.35 -10.36
C PRO A 654 6.70 -17.25 -11.86
N THR A 655 5.62 -16.90 -12.54
CA THR A 655 5.59 -16.65 -13.98
C THR A 655 4.87 -15.35 -14.25
N ILE A 656 5.24 -14.68 -15.33
CA ILE A 656 4.49 -13.54 -15.87
C ILE A 656 3.77 -14.04 -17.12
N ASP A 657 2.44 -13.97 -17.07
CA ASP A 657 1.56 -14.48 -18.14
C ASP A 657 0.72 -13.33 -18.70
N ASP A 658 0.72 -13.20 -20.00
CA ASP A 658 -0.12 -12.30 -20.77
C ASP A 658 -1.36 -13.07 -21.26
N TRP A 659 -2.55 -12.46 -21.12
CA TRP A 659 -3.81 -13.13 -21.47
C TRP A 659 -3.92 -13.49 -22.96
N LYS A 660 -3.34 -12.69 -23.83
CA LYS A 660 -3.37 -12.91 -25.29
C LYS A 660 -2.13 -13.62 -25.81
N ARG A 661 -0.95 -13.27 -25.30
CA ARG A 661 0.36 -13.76 -25.80
C ARG A 661 0.84 -15.02 -25.07
N GLY A 662 0.25 -15.35 -23.91
CA GLY A 662 0.67 -16.46 -23.06
C GLY A 662 1.89 -16.11 -22.18
N ARG A 663 2.74 -17.09 -21.89
CA ARG A 663 3.86 -16.97 -20.97
C ARG A 663 4.95 -16.05 -21.50
N LEU A 664 5.25 -14.95 -20.80
CA LEU A 664 6.33 -14.00 -21.09
C LEU A 664 7.60 -14.32 -20.29
N LEU A 665 7.46 -14.70 -19.01
CA LEU A 665 8.59 -14.99 -18.13
C LEU A 665 8.30 -16.22 -17.24
N THR A 666 9.34 -17.03 -17.03
CA THR A 666 9.41 -18.00 -15.93
C THR A 666 10.61 -17.61 -15.06
N ALA A 667 10.38 -17.17 -13.84
CA ALA A 667 11.41 -16.68 -12.92
C ALA A 667 12.12 -17.86 -12.24
N THR A 668 12.96 -18.58 -13.00
CA THR A 668 13.63 -19.80 -12.55
C THR A 668 14.49 -19.55 -11.32
N ASN A 669 14.55 -20.57 -10.43
CA ASN A 669 15.29 -20.52 -9.16
C ASN A 669 14.81 -19.46 -8.17
N THR A 670 13.56 -19.04 -8.29
CA THR A 670 12.91 -18.15 -7.31
C THR A 670 11.65 -18.80 -6.74
N ARG A 671 11.08 -18.23 -5.69
CA ARG A 671 9.87 -18.70 -5.01
C ARG A 671 8.99 -17.53 -4.61
N THR A 672 7.69 -17.72 -4.81
CA THR A 672 6.66 -16.81 -4.27
C THR A 672 6.53 -16.92 -2.76
N ASN A 673 5.86 -15.94 -2.15
CA ASN A 673 5.54 -15.86 -0.73
C ASN A 673 4.06 -16.16 -0.47
N ASN A 674 3.67 -16.11 0.80
CA ASN A 674 2.27 -16.14 1.27
C ASN A 674 1.47 -17.40 0.86
N GLY A 675 2.13 -18.52 0.69
CA GLY A 675 1.53 -19.83 0.52
C GLY A 675 0.51 -19.91 -0.61
N THR A 676 -0.77 -19.98 -0.29
CA THR A 676 -1.86 -20.09 -1.26
C THR A 676 -2.06 -18.86 -2.14
N LYS A 677 -1.54 -17.69 -1.74
CA LYS A 677 -1.69 -16.45 -2.51
C LYS A 677 -0.63 -16.33 -3.62
N GLY A 678 0.57 -16.84 -3.39
CA GLY A 678 1.63 -16.93 -4.41
C GLY A 678 2.09 -15.57 -4.92
N THR A 679 2.34 -14.63 -4.01
CA THR A 679 2.78 -13.27 -4.34
C THR A 679 4.31 -13.17 -4.38
N PRO A 680 4.91 -12.31 -5.23
CA PRO A 680 6.30 -11.92 -5.11
C PRO A 680 6.54 -11.10 -3.82
N SER A 681 7.78 -10.77 -3.54
CA SER A 681 8.14 -9.91 -2.40
C SER A 681 7.66 -8.48 -2.56
N LEU A 682 7.71 -7.96 -3.79
CA LEU A 682 7.22 -6.64 -4.19
C LEU A 682 7.02 -6.60 -5.71
N VAL A 683 6.02 -5.84 -6.15
CA VAL A 683 5.85 -5.42 -7.55
C VAL A 683 5.70 -3.90 -7.54
N ALA A 684 6.65 -3.19 -8.15
CA ALA A 684 6.63 -1.73 -8.20
C ALA A 684 7.56 -1.21 -9.30
N ASP A 685 7.33 0.02 -9.75
CA ASP A 685 8.23 0.79 -10.59
C ASP A 685 9.43 1.28 -9.75
N VAL A 686 10.45 0.44 -9.62
CA VAL A 686 11.61 0.69 -8.75
C VAL A 686 12.77 1.32 -9.53
N VAL A 687 12.95 0.98 -10.80
CA VAL A 687 14.01 1.49 -11.68
C VAL A 687 13.51 1.59 -13.12
N GLY A 688 14.19 2.34 -13.95
CA GLY A 688 13.89 2.37 -15.37
C GLY A 688 12.68 3.23 -15.73
N ASP A 689 11.92 2.81 -16.75
CA ASP A 689 10.73 3.51 -17.20
C ASP A 689 9.50 3.16 -16.33
N TRP A 690 8.34 3.64 -16.70
CA TRP A 690 7.06 3.48 -15.99
C TRP A 690 6.61 2.02 -15.76
N ARG A 691 7.30 1.02 -16.30
CA ARG A 691 6.96 -0.39 -16.11
C ARG A 691 7.47 -0.88 -14.77
N GLU A 692 6.73 -1.84 -14.24
CA GLU A 692 7.00 -2.38 -12.90
C GLU A 692 8.05 -3.48 -12.94
N GLU A 693 8.87 -3.55 -11.91
CA GLU A 693 9.75 -4.66 -11.61
C GLU A 693 9.06 -5.70 -10.73
N MET A 694 9.41 -6.97 -10.96
CA MET A 694 9.05 -8.06 -10.06
C MET A 694 10.24 -8.42 -9.17
N LEU A 695 10.11 -8.13 -7.87
CA LEU A 695 11.09 -8.52 -6.86
C LEU A 695 10.64 -9.82 -6.20
N VAL A 696 11.47 -10.83 -6.26
CA VAL A 696 11.14 -12.16 -5.74
C VAL A 696 12.36 -12.83 -5.12
N ARG A 697 12.19 -13.50 -3.97
CA ARG A 697 13.30 -14.21 -3.33
C ARG A 697 13.83 -15.37 -4.18
N THR A 698 15.15 -15.59 -4.14
CA THR A 698 15.72 -16.86 -4.65
C THR A 698 15.21 -18.04 -3.82
N ALA A 699 15.26 -19.24 -4.38
CA ALA A 699 14.74 -20.45 -3.73
C ALA A 699 15.35 -20.72 -2.35
N ASP A 700 16.61 -20.32 -2.13
CA ASP A 700 17.36 -20.43 -0.88
C ASP A 700 17.36 -19.15 -0.04
N SER A 701 16.70 -18.09 -0.52
CA SER A 701 16.72 -16.75 0.07
C SER A 701 18.11 -16.13 0.23
N SER A 702 19.06 -16.50 -0.65
CA SER A 702 20.38 -15.86 -0.68
C SER A 702 20.38 -14.50 -1.39
N ALA A 703 19.33 -14.21 -2.14
CA ALA A 703 19.15 -12.93 -2.81
C ALA A 703 17.65 -12.58 -2.97
N LEU A 704 17.37 -11.30 -3.09
CA LEU A 704 16.16 -10.76 -3.69
C LEU A 704 16.47 -10.50 -5.17
N ARG A 705 15.76 -11.16 -6.06
CA ARG A 705 15.94 -11.03 -7.51
C ARG A 705 14.93 -10.05 -8.06
N MET A 706 15.42 -9.00 -8.70
CA MET A 706 14.62 -7.99 -9.38
C MET A 706 14.63 -8.26 -10.88
N TYR A 707 13.47 -8.52 -11.46
CA TYR A 707 13.27 -8.70 -12.91
C TYR A 707 12.65 -7.44 -13.50
N LEU A 708 13.09 -7.08 -14.70
CA LEU A 708 12.51 -6.00 -15.50
C LEU A 708 12.18 -6.47 -16.92
N SER A 709 11.27 -5.74 -17.58
CA SER A 709 10.96 -5.95 -18.99
C SER A 709 12.01 -5.32 -19.90
N THR A 710 12.42 -6.03 -20.95
CA THR A 710 13.34 -5.54 -21.98
C THR A 710 12.65 -5.32 -23.33
N GLU A 711 11.32 -5.32 -23.37
CA GLU A 711 10.56 -4.92 -24.57
C GLU A 711 10.76 -3.42 -24.82
N VAL A 712 11.05 -3.04 -26.07
CA VAL A 712 11.11 -1.63 -26.46
C VAL A 712 9.71 -1.08 -26.55
N THR A 713 9.43 0.02 -25.83
CA THR A 713 8.16 0.73 -25.89
C THR A 713 8.36 2.15 -26.44
N ASN A 714 7.34 2.66 -27.12
CA ASN A 714 7.25 4.05 -27.56
C ASN A 714 6.25 4.87 -26.70
N HIS A 715 5.91 4.35 -25.53
CA HIS A 715 5.11 5.09 -24.55
C HIS A 715 6.03 5.79 -23.54
N LYS A 716 5.73 7.06 -23.25
CA LYS A 716 6.53 7.91 -22.37
C LYS A 716 5.67 8.42 -21.23
N LEU A 717 5.81 7.80 -20.05
CA LEU A 717 5.18 8.23 -18.80
C LEU A 717 6.26 8.61 -17.78
N TYR A 718 5.88 9.41 -16.79
CA TYR A 718 6.71 9.58 -15.61
C TYR A 718 6.68 8.31 -14.74
N THR A 719 7.69 8.16 -13.90
CA THR A 719 7.72 7.05 -12.93
C THR A 719 6.43 7.03 -12.11
N LEU A 720 5.81 5.86 -12.01
CA LEU A 720 4.57 5.68 -11.25
C LEU A 720 4.77 6.02 -9.76
N MET A 721 6.01 5.97 -9.26
CA MET A 721 6.34 6.39 -7.89
C MET A 721 6.11 7.89 -7.64
N HIS A 722 5.96 8.70 -8.68
CA HIS A 722 5.54 10.09 -8.61
C HIS A 722 4.00 10.27 -8.71
N ASP A 723 3.24 9.19 -8.70
CA ASP A 723 1.82 9.20 -8.46
C ASP A 723 1.55 8.97 -6.96
N PRO A 724 0.89 9.89 -6.24
CA PRO A 724 0.72 9.78 -4.79
C PRO A 724 -0.06 8.54 -4.35
N GLN A 725 -1.08 8.13 -5.11
CA GLN A 725 -1.82 6.91 -4.82
C GLN A 725 -0.94 5.69 -5.05
N TYR A 726 -0.26 5.59 -6.19
CA TYR A 726 0.62 4.47 -6.49
C TYR A 726 1.74 4.33 -5.45
N ARG A 727 2.38 5.43 -5.06
CA ARG A 727 3.42 5.42 -4.01
C ARG A 727 2.88 4.95 -2.66
N ALA A 728 1.71 5.40 -2.26
CA ALA A 728 1.03 4.94 -1.05
C ALA A 728 0.69 3.44 -1.14
N GLU A 729 0.20 2.99 -2.29
CA GLU A 729 -0.12 1.59 -2.58
C GLU A 729 1.12 0.68 -2.53
N VAL A 730 2.28 1.13 -3.03
CA VAL A 730 3.55 0.41 -2.92
C VAL A 730 3.96 0.28 -1.45
N ALA A 731 3.84 1.32 -0.66
CA ALA A 731 4.18 1.30 0.77
C ALA A 731 3.31 0.30 1.57
N ARG A 732 2.02 0.15 1.20
CA ARG A 732 1.08 -0.77 1.88
C ARG A 732 1.08 -2.19 1.30
N GLN A 733 1.77 -2.46 0.18
CA GLN A 733 1.67 -3.74 -0.55
C GLN A 733 1.98 -4.96 0.31
N ASN A 734 2.86 -4.83 1.31
CA ASN A 734 3.19 -5.89 2.26
C ASN A 734 2.08 -6.18 3.29
N THR A 735 0.96 -5.45 3.26
CA THR A 735 -0.14 -5.63 4.21
C THR A 735 -0.86 -6.93 3.93
N THR A 736 -0.80 -7.84 4.87
CA THR A 736 -1.50 -9.13 4.97
C THR A 736 -1.31 -10.02 3.73
N TYR A 737 -2.11 -9.83 2.68
CA TYR A 737 -2.15 -10.72 1.51
C TYR A 737 -1.59 -10.10 0.25
N ASN A 738 -0.78 -9.08 0.33
CA ASN A 738 -0.19 -8.34 -0.79
C ASN A 738 -1.21 -8.06 -1.90
N GLN A 739 -1.58 -6.80 -2.04
CA GLN A 739 -2.47 -6.32 -3.11
C GLN A 739 -1.68 -5.46 -4.07
N GLN A 740 -2.11 -5.42 -5.32
CA GLN A 740 -1.50 -4.62 -6.38
C GLN A 740 -1.55 -3.13 -6.04
N SER A 741 -0.61 -2.40 -6.62
CA SER A 741 -0.57 -0.94 -6.57
C SER A 741 -1.26 -0.36 -7.81
N TYR A 742 -2.07 0.68 -7.62
CA TYR A 742 -2.80 1.36 -8.69
C TYR A 742 -2.56 2.86 -8.63
N THR A 743 -2.63 3.50 -9.80
CA THR A 743 -2.53 4.95 -9.95
C THR A 743 -3.84 5.65 -9.58
N ASP A 744 -3.76 6.97 -9.33
CA ASP A 744 -4.93 7.81 -9.11
C ASP A 744 -5.67 8.17 -10.41
N PHE A 745 -5.16 7.74 -11.55
CA PHE A 745 -5.70 7.98 -12.88
C PHE A 745 -5.91 6.67 -13.63
N TYR A 746 -6.77 6.70 -14.64
CA TYR A 746 -7.00 5.57 -15.53
C TYR A 746 -5.71 5.17 -16.27
N PHE A 747 -5.24 3.93 -16.06
CA PHE A 747 -4.00 3.43 -16.63
C PHE A 747 -4.22 2.12 -17.41
N ALA A 748 -4.45 2.23 -18.70
CA ALA A 748 -4.71 1.13 -19.62
C ALA A 748 -4.14 1.41 -21.01
N SER A 749 -4.16 0.42 -21.91
CA SER A 749 -3.61 0.54 -23.26
C SER A 749 -4.37 1.54 -24.15
N ASP A 750 -5.61 1.85 -23.81
CA ASP A 750 -6.46 2.79 -24.52
C ASP A 750 -6.55 4.17 -23.83
N MET A 751 -5.74 4.41 -22.79
CA MET A 751 -5.74 5.66 -22.05
C MET A 751 -5.42 6.88 -22.92
N HIS A 752 -5.97 8.00 -22.53
CA HIS A 752 -5.68 9.27 -23.15
C HIS A 752 -4.71 10.09 -22.27
N PHE A 753 -3.48 10.28 -22.74
CA PHE A 753 -2.42 10.93 -21.95
C PHE A 753 -2.71 12.38 -21.55
N GLY A 754 -3.65 13.04 -22.22
CA GLY A 754 -4.11 14.39 -21.85
C GLY A 754 -4.94 14.44 -20.57
N ASP A 755 -5.47 13.29 -20.12
CA ASP A 755 -6.29 13.18 -18.90
C ASP A 755 -5.45 12.83 -17.67
N VAL A 756 -4.19 12.42 -17.87
CA VAL A 756 -3.25 12.08 -16.77
C VAL A 756 -2.77 13.36 -16.10
N PRO A 757 -2.81 13.45 -14.76
CA PRO A 757 -2.34 14.63 -14.05
C PRO A 757 -0.85 14.90 -14.27
N LEU A 758 -0.49 16.14 -14.57
CA LEU A 758 0.90 16.57 -14.53
C LEU A 758 1.32 16.77 -13.06
N ARG A 759 2.55 16.38 -12.73
CA ARG A 759 3.08 16.48 -11.36
C ARG A 759 4.00 17.68 -11.22
N ALA A 760 3.79 18.47 -10.18
CA ALA A 760 4.72 19.52 -9.79
C ALA A 760 5.72 18.97 -8.77
N ALA A 761 6.94 19.51 -8.76
CA ALA A 761 7.93 19.11 -7.77
C ALA A 761 7.53 19.59 -6.35
N TRP A 762 7.84 18.80 -5.34
CA TRP A 762 7.61 19.13 -3.92
C TRP A 762 8.47 20.33 -3.47
N LEU A 763 7.85 21.36 -2.87
CA LEU A 763 8.51 22.65 -2.61
C LEU A 763 9.75 22.59 -1.71
N PRO A 764 9.70 21.99 -0.48
CA PRO A 764 10.86 21.99 0.41
C PRO A 764 12.08 21.32 -0.21
N GLY A 765 11.90 20.14 -0.75
CA GLY A 765 12.96 19.42 -1.39
C GLY A 765 13.44 20.05 -2.69
N SER A 766 12.53 20.63 -3.53
CA SER A 766 12.91 21.34 -4.77
C SER A 766 13.83 22.52 -4.49
N VAL A 767 13.58 23.26 -3.41
CA VAL A 767 14.42 24.38 -3.01
C VAL A 767 15.77 23.87 -2.49
N LYS A 768 15.80 22.76 -1.74
CA LYS A 768 17.07 22.08 -1.35
C LYS A 768 17.85 21.60 -2.58
N ALA A 769 17.17 20.98 -3.55
CA ALA A 769 17.81 20.56 -4.79
C ALA A 769 18.37 21.73 -5.61
N LEU A 770 17.65 22.83 -5.70
CA LEU A 770 18.16 24.05 -6.34
C LEU A 770 19.38 24.62 -5.59
N GLN A 771 19.38 24.55 -4.25
CA GLN A 771 20.54 24.96 -3.46
C GLN A 771 21.75 24.07 -3.75
N GLN A 772 21.58 22.75 -3.75
CA GLN A 772 22.65 21.82 -4.07
C GLN A 772 23.17 22.03 -5.49
N ALA A 773 22.29 22.20 -6.48
CA ALA A 773 22.68 22.48 -7.86
C ALA A 773 23.51 23.78 -7.98
N VAL A 774 23.19 24.84 -7.23
CA VAL A 774 24.02 26.05 -7.19
C VAL A 774 25.40 25.73 -6.61
N GLU A 775 25.49 24.93 -5.54
CA GLU A 775 26.75 24.52 -4.91
C GLU A 775 27.62 23.69 -5.86
N ASP A 776 27.05 22.71 -6.52
CA ASP A 776 27.73 21.83 -7.49
C ASP A 776 28.25 22.61 -8.70
N LEU A 777 27.44 23.53 -9.23
CA LEU A 777 27.84 24.42 -10.35
C LEU A 777 28.90 25.45 -9.96
N VAL A 778 28.98 25.79 -8.70
CA VAL A 778 30.07 26.61 -8.16
C VAL A 778 31.35 25.76 -8.03
N GLU A 779 31.25 24.54 -7.58
CA GLU A 779 32.37 23.62 -7.45
C GLU A 779 32.96 23.23 -8.81
N SER A 780 32.13 22.98 -9.82
CA SER A 780 32.53 22.69 -11.19
C SER A 780 33.17 23.92 -11.89
N GLY A 781 32.88 25.13 -11.39
CA GLY A 781 33.31 26.40 -12.00
C GLY A 781 32.37 26.92 -13.07
N ASP A 782 31.22 26.27 -13.31
CA ASP A 782 30.18 26.74 -14.25
C ASP A 782 29.45 27.97 -13.76
N VAL A 783 29.49 28.20 -12.44
CA VAL A 783 29.04 29.42 -11.76
C VAL A 783 30.20 30.01 -10.96
N ALA A 784 30.66 31.23 -11.29
CA ALA A 784 31.87 31.76 -10.72
C ALA A 784 31.73 33.22 -10.24
N GLY A 785 32.68 33.66 -9.42
CA GLY A 785 32.83 35.02 -8.97
C GLY A 785 31.72 35.55 -8.06
N PRO A 786 31.38 36.85 -8.13
CA PRO A 786 30.34 37.45 -7.26
C PRO A 786 28.93 36.91 -7.51
N VAL A 787 28.67 36.36 -8.70
CA VAL A 787 27.39 35.80 -9.11
C VAL A 787 27.06 34.57 -8.29
N ALA A 788 28.04 33.71 -8.01
CA ALA A 788 27.88 32.52 -7.18
C ALA A 788 27.28 32.84 -5.80
N LYS A 789 27.82 33.88 -5.14
CA LYS A 789 27.32 34.30 -3.81
C LYS A 789 25.89 34.84 -3.87
N GLN A 790 25.52 35.50 -4.96
CA GLN A 790 24.18 36.11 -5.09
C GLN A 790 23.13 35.04 -5.41
N LEU A 791 23.47 34.05 -6.25
CA LEU A 791 22.59 32.92 -6.51
C LEU A 791 22.38 32.09 -5.25
N ALA A 792 23.45 31.74 -4.54
CA ALA A 792 23.35 31.03 -3.27
C ALA A 792 22.50 31.75 -2.21
N ALA A 793 22.69 33.10 -2.09
CA ALA A 793 21.88 33.92 -1.18
C ALA A 793 20.40 33.96 -1.57
N GLY A 794 20.09 33.98 -2.87
CA GLY A 794 18.72 33.97 -3.38
C GLY A 794 17.98 32.66 -3.04
N VAL A 795 18.66 31.52 -3.19
CA VAL A 795 18.10 30.21 -2.82
C VAL A 795 17.96 30.07 -1.31
N GLN A 796 18.94 30.53 -0.52
CA GLN A 796 18.83 30.54 0.93
C GLN A 796 17.64 31.38 1.45
N GLU A 797 17.33 32.49 0.79
CA GLU A 797 16.15 33.31 1.12
C GLU A 797 14.87 32.51 0.83
N ALA A 798 14.81 31.78 -0.27
CA ALA A 798 13.68 30.93 -0.61
C ALA A 798 13.53 29.75 0.37
N ALA A 799 14.63 29.08 0.70
CA ALA A 799 14.64 27.97 1.66
C ALA A 799 14.11 28.41 3.02
N LYS A 800 14.61 29.56 3.53
CA LYS A 800 14.11 30.07 4.78
C LYS A 800 12.62 30.43 4.75
N ALA A 801 12.11 30.97 3.66
CA ALA A 801 10.69 31.27 3.52
C ALA A 801 9.82 30.00 3.49
N VAL A 802 10.33 28.92 2.87
CA VAL A 802 9.68 27.60 2.91
C VAL A 802 9.66 27.05 4.34
N ASP A 803 10.78 27.09 5.05
CA ASP A 803 10.88 26.64 6.44
C ASP A 803 9.97 27.45 7.39
N ASP A 804 9.80 28.74 7.10
CA ASP A 804 8.89 29.63 7.83
C ASP A 804 7.40 29.45 7.42
N GLY A 805 7.09 28.60 6.43
CA GLY A 805 5.74 28.35 5.92
C GLY A 805 5.19 29.50 5.05
N ASP A 806 6.01 30.44 4.62
CA ASP A 806 5.59 31.60 3.81
C ASP A 806 5.79 31.32 2.31
N ALA A 807 4.85 30.58 1.71
CA ALA A 807 4.84 30.22 0.29
C ALA A 807 4.93 31.47 -0.62
N SER A 808 4.27 32.57 -0.26
CA SER A 808 4.32 33.82 -1.06
C SER A 808 5.70 34.45 -1.07
N GLN A 809 6.38 34.46 0.06
CA GLN A 809 7.74 35.01 0.17
C GLN A 809 8.73 34.06 -0.54
N ALA A 810 8.54 32.74 -0.44
CA ALA A 810 9.36 31.79 -1.17
C ALA A 810 9.25 31.97 -2.70
N ALA A 811 8.02 32.04 -3.23
CA ALA A 811 7.78 32.30 -4.64
C ALA A 811 8.45 33.62 -5.12
N GLN A 812 8.33 34.68 -4.33
CA GLN A 812 9.00 35.97 -4.64
C GLN A 812 10.52 35.87 -4.61
N ALA A 813 11.08 35.04 -3.70
CA ALA A 813 12.53 34.81 -3.65
C ALA A 813 13.01 34.07 -4.91
N ILE A 814 12.32 33.02 -5.34
CA ILE A 814 12.63 32.31 -6.56
C ILE A 814 12.45 33.20 -7.81
N GLN A 815 11.39 34.00 -7.88
CA GLN A 815 11.23 34.99 -8.99
C GLN A 815 12.39 35.97 -9.05
N ARG A 816 12.88 36.45 -7.89
CA ARG A 816 14.09 37.31 -7.85
C ARG A 816 15.34 36.54 -8.31
N PHE A 817 15.48 35.29 -7.91
CA PHE A 817 16.57 34.40 -8.34
C PHE A 817 16.57 34.28 -9.88
N VAL A 818 15.46 33.88 -10.50
CA VAL A 818 15.33 33.75 -11.97
C VAL A 818 15.65 35.09 -12.66
N LYS A 819 15.04 36.17 -12.19
CA LYS A 819 15.32 37.51 -12.75
C LYS A 819 16.78 37.92 -12.63
N PHE A 820 17.47 37.52 -11.56
CA PHE A 820 18.89 37.79 -11.39
C PHE A 820 19.72 36.88 -12.35
N LEU A 821 19.37 35.60 -12.45
CA LEU A 821 20.01 34.67 -13.37
C LEU A 821 19.92 35.11 -14.83
N ASP A 822 18.75 35.58 -15.26
CA ASP A 822 18.53 36.14 -16.62
C ASP A 822 19.42 37.32 -16.98
N GLN A 823 19.84 38.10 -15.99
CA GLN A 823 20.74 39.27 -16.19
C GLN A 823 22.19 38.86 -16.36
N GLN A 824 22.57 37.62 -16.00
CA GLN A 824 23.94 37.11 -16.06
C GLN A 824 24.23 36.54 -17.44
N LYS A 825 24.56 37.38 -18.41
CA LYS A 825 24.80 37.01 -19.82
C LYS A 825 26.28 36.78 -20.17
N LYS A 826 27.13 36.68 -19.17
CA LYS A 826 28.56 36.41 -19.37
C LYS A 826 28.86 34.95 -19.11
N PRO A 827 29.25 34.16 -20.14
CA PRO A 827 29.53 32.72 -20.02
C PRO A 827 30.65 32.38 -19.02
N ASP A 828 31.57 33.31 -18.79
CA ASP A 828 32.63 33.21 -17.79
C ASP A 828 32.18 33.38 -16.34
N GLN A 829 30.93 33.77 -16.11
CA GLN A 829 30.33 33.92 -14.80
C GLN A 829 29.20 32.92 -14.54
N VAL A 830 28.44 32.54 -15.56
CA VAL A 830 27.42 31.50 -15.57
C VAL A 830 27.44 30.85 -16.95
N SER A 831 27.84 29.60 -17.05
CA SER A 831 27.80 28.86 -18.30
C SER A 831 26.37 28.74 -18.85
N ASP A 832 26.22 28.48 -20.15
CA ASP A 832 24.89 28.29 -20.75
C ASP A 832 24.18 27.07 -20.19
N VAL A 833 24.96 26.02 -19.87
CA VAL A 833 24.45 24.81 -19.21
C VAL A 833 23.93 25.14 -17.82
N ALA A 834 24.76 25.81 -16.97
CA ALA A 834 24.35 26.19 -15.63
C ALA A 834 23.11 27.09 -15.62
N ARG A 835 23.06 28.05 -16.58
CA ARG A 835 21.88 28.91 -16.72
C ARG A 835 20.62 28.11 -17.00
N THR A 836 20.68 27.19 -17.97
CA THR A 836 19.54 26.38 -18.36
C THR A 836 19.10 25.45 -17.24
N ALA A 837 20.04 24.80 -16.53
CA ALA A 837 19.74 23.92 -15.41
C ALA A 837 19.07 24.68 -14.26
N LEU A 838 19.63 25.82 -13.85
CA LEU A 838 19.08 26.63 -12.77
C LEU A 838 17.74 27.29 -13.13
N ASP A 839 17.57 27.74 -14.37
CA ASP A 839 16.29 28.29 -14.84
C ASP A 839 15.21 27.23 -14.89
N TYR A 840 15.54 26.04 -15.35
CA TYR A 840 14.65 24.89 -15.38
C TYR A 840 14.18 24.46 -13.98
N GLN A 841 15.10 24.31 -13.02
CA GLN A 841 14.77 23.94 -11.66
C GLN A 841 13.95 25.03 -10.95
N ALA A 842 14.35 26.30 -11.09
CA ALA A 842 13.61 27.42 -10.54
C ALA A 842 12.22 27.56 -11.17
N GLY A 843 12.08 27.29 -12.48
CA GLY A 843 10.80 27.22 -13.18
C GLY A 843 9.88 26.12 -12.65
N ASN A 844 10.43 24.93 -12.34
CA ASN A 844 9.67 23.84 -11.70
C ASN A 844 9.14 24.24 -10.32
N ILE A 845 9.99 24.92 -9.51
CA ILE A 845 9.59 25.44 -8.20
C ILE A 845 8.45 26.47 -8.35
N LEU A 846 8.56 27.39 -9.33
CA LEU A 846 7.51 28.39 -9.56
C LEU A 846 6.18 27.77 -9.96
N ARG A 847 6.20 26.72 -10.79
CA ARG A 847 4.97 25.97 -11.13
C ARG A 847 4.30 25.34 -9.90
N ALA A 848 5.09 24.88 -8.93
CA ALA A 848 4.56 24.33 -7.70
C ALA A 848 3.89 25.38 -6.79
N PHE A 849 4.12 26.68 -7.02
CA PHE A 849 3.41 27.78 -6.34
C PHE A 849 2.16 28.26 -7.07
N GLU A 850 2.02 27.95 -8.37
CA GLU A 850 0.92 28.44 -9.22
C GLU A 850 -0.31 27.50 -9.20
N GLY A 851 -0.18 26.28 -8.69
CA GLY A 851 -1.24 25.28 -8.58
C GLY A 851 -1.99 25.35 -7.23
#